data_f371dbf6c233afe8fa6123d874dbf251
#
_entry.id   f371dbf6c233afe8fa6123d874dbf251
#
_cell.length_a   1.000
_cell.length_b   1.000
_cell.length_c   1.000
_cell.angle_alpha   90.00
_cell.angle_beta   90.00
_cell.angle_gamma   90.00
#
_symmetry.space_group_name_H-M   'P 1'
#
loop_
_entity.id
_entity.type
_entity.pdbx_description
1 polymer ?
#
loop_
_entity_poly.entity_id
_entity_poly.type
_entity_poly.pdbx_seq_one_letter_code
_entity_poly.pdbx_strand_id
1 'polypeptide(L)'
;MKQEPTTYQPEEIEKKIYEICSHRGYFEIDGNEAIQEKNKRFCLMMPPPNVTGILHIGHALTLSLQDILARYKRMDGYKTLYQPGLDHAGIATQNVVEKRLLDQGIKKEDLGREAFVQKVWEWKEKSGGAILEQMKHLGVSAAFSRTRFTMDKGLQRAVKLAFLKWYEKGLIIQDNYMVNWCTKDGALSDIEVEYEERKGALYYIRYYLENQKDYLVVATTRPETLFGDSALMVNPNDERYKHLVGQKVILPLINRKIPIIADLHVEMEFGTGCVKVTPGHDFNDYEVGKRHHLEAIKIFDEKGILNAHCGEFENLERLEVRDKVVEKLKENALLEKIEEHTHQVGHCYRCHNVVEPYVSKQWFVKPEIAQSSIEKIQQGLARFYPSNWINNYNAWMRELRPWCISRQLFWGHQIPVFTCENNHQFVSLDTPLSCPTCKSENLEQDKDVLDTWFSSGLWAFSTLGWGQEKSDLFNENDLKDFYPNTTLITGFDILFFWVARMLFCSESLLGELPFKDIYLHALVRDEKGEKMSKSKGNVIDPLEMIEKYGADSLRFTLANLCATGRDIKLSTTHLENNKNFANKIFNAVSYLKLKQEAFKDKERLSEYQTPLGRYAKSRLNFVTKEVRNALDNYRFNDATTLLYRFLWGEFCDWFIEFSKVENEAIDELGSVLKEALKLLHPFMPFISESLYHKLSNTDLENTESIMVMPYPKDLAQDEKLEHEFEVIKDCIVSLRRLKIMLETPPIVLKEASVGLSEAIENTERLQTYAQKLARLEKVSVISSKPLKSVSDVGEFCQTHANLENLDLSPLVARLKKQLEKLEKEKLKLNLHNENFVKNAPKSVLEKAKESLKTLLEKESKIKQELDLLEQP
;
A
#
# COMPACT_ATOMS: atom_id res chain seq x y z
N MET A 1 -24.10 9.30 -40.00
CA MET A 1 -23.20 9.69 -38.91
C MET A 1 -23.56 8.86 -37.68
N LYS A 2 -22.63 8.07 -37.13
CA LYS A 2 -22.86 7.45 -35.79
C LYS A 2 -23.00 8.62 -34.80
N GLN A 3 -24.08 8.65 -34.03
CA GLN A 3 -24.22 9.60 -32.92
C GLN A 3 -22.98 9.45 -32.01
N GLU A 4 -22.26 10.54 -31.76
CA GLU A 4 -21.17 10.51 -30.77
C GLU A 4 -21.73 10.07 -29.41
N PRO A 5 -20.99 9.24 -28.67
CA PRO A 5 -21.43 8.82 -27.34
C PRO A 5 -21.59 10.04 -26.42
N THR A 6 -22.65 10.05 -25.64
CA THR A 6 -22.95 11.14 -24.68
C THR A 6 -22.15 11.03 -23.39
N THR A 7 -21.48 9.90 -23.17
CA THR A 7 -20.64 9.61 -22.00
C THR A 7 -19.34 8.92 -22.42
N TYR A 8 -18.32 9.07 -21.60
CA TYR A 8 -17.06 8.36 -21.79
C TYR A 8 -17.27 6.83 -21.69
N GLN A 9 -16.74 6.10 -22.69
CA GLN A 9 -16.81 4.64 -22.80
C GLN A 9 -15.41 4.05 -22.62
N PRO A 10 -14.98 3.70 -21.39
CA PRO A 10 -13.60 3.28 -21.13
C PRO A 10 -13.22 1.99 -21.87
N GLU A 11 -14.08 0.98 -21.89
CA GLU A 11 -13.80 -0.35 -22.44
C GLU A 11 -13.26 -0.35 -23.88
N GLU A 12 -13.86 0.48 -24.76
CA GLU A 12 -13.43 0.59 -26.16
C GLU A 12 -12.14 1.40 -26.33
N ILE A 13 -11.92 2.39 -25.47
CA ILE A 13 -10.87 3.39 -25.61
C ILE A 13 -9.57 2.95 -24.94
N GLU A 14 -9.65 2.40 -23.72
CA GLU A 14 -8.50 2.05 -22.88
C GLU A 14 -7.60 1.00 -23.57
N LYS A 15 -8.20 -0.09 -24.05
CA LYS A 15 -7.48 -1.15 -24.75
C LYS A 15 -6.79 -0.65 -26.01
N LYS A 16 -7.51 0.13 -26.85
CA LYS A 16 -6.96 0.66 -28.10
C LYS A 16 -5.75 1.57 -27.86
N ILE A 17 -5.86 2.50 -26.90
CA ILE A 17 -4.77 3.43 -26.57
C ILE A 17 -3.56 2.65 -26.03
N TYR A 18 -3.79 1.69 -25.14
CA TYR A 18 -2.73 0.88 -24.58
C TYR A 18 -1.94 0.12 -25.65
N GLU A 19 -2.66 -0.56 -26.57
CA GLU A 19 -2.06 -1.31 -27.68
C GLU A 19 -1.21 -0.41 -28.58
N ILE A 20 -1.72 0.76 -28.97
CA ILE A 20 -0.97 1.71 -29.80
C ILE A 20 0.31 2.17 -29.12
N CYS A 21 0.24 2.59 -27.84
CA CYS A 21 1.40 3.06 -27.08
C CYS A 21 2.45 1.94 -26.91
N SER A 22 1.99 0.72 -26.62
CA SER A 22 2.84 -0.45 -26.47
C SER A 22 3.56 -0.82 -27.78
N HIS A 23 2.84 -0.89 -28.90
CA HIS A 23 3.43 -1.20 -30.22
C HIS A 23 4.43 -0.16 -30.70
N ARG A 24 4.25 1.10 -30.29
CA ARG A 24 5.20 2.19 -30.60
C ARG A 24 6.41 2.23 -29.67
N GLY A 25 6.49 1.32 -28.71
CA GLY A 25 7.62 1.24 -27.77
C GLY A 25 7.69 2.39 -26.77
N TYR A 26 6.62 3.15 -26.56
CA TYR A 26 6.61 4.30 -25.62
C TYR A 26 6.83 3.91 -24.16
N PHE A 27 6.67 2.64 -23.81
CA PHE A 27 6.92 2.10 -22.47
C PHE A 27 8.38 1.74 -22.24
N GLU A 28 9.15 1.58 -23.31
CA GLU A 28 10.57 1.20 -23.27
C GLU A 28 11.47 2.38 -22.85
N ILE A 29 12.72 2.07 -22.54
CA ILE A 29 13.70 3.05 -22.01
C ILE A 29 13.86 4.27 -22.92
N ASP A 30 13.91 4.04 -24.22
CA ASP A 30 14.12 5.07 -25.24
C ASP A 30 12.79 5.54 -25.88
N GLY A 31 11.64 5.14 -25.31
CA GLY A 31 10.31 5.46 -25.83
C GLY A 31 9.97 6.96 -25.90
N ASN A 32 10.71 7.79 -25.16
CA ASN A 32 10.59 9.26 -25.16
C ASN A 32 11.86 9.98 -25.64
N GLU A 33 12.65 9.36 -26.50
CA GLU A 33 13.97 9.86 -26.92
C GLU A 33 13.92 11.33 -27.38
N ALA A 34 12.89 11.73 -28.12
CA ALA A 34 12.72 13.09 -28.62
C ALA A 34 12.72 14.20 -27.53
N ILE A 35 12.33 13.88 -26.31
CA ILE A 35 12.25 14.84 -25.18
C ILE A 35 13.25 14.53 -24.06
N GLN A 36 14.08 13.50 -24.18
CA GLN A 36 15.05 13.12 -23.14
C GLN A 36 16.11 14.23 -22.93
N GLU A 37 16.30 14.60 -21.67
CA GLU A 37 17.36 15.50 -21.27
C GLU A 37 18.63 14.71 -20.91
N LYS A 38 19.78 15.16 -21.40
CA LYS A 38 21.08 14.53 -21.14
C LYS A 38 21.31 14.41 -19.62
N ASN A 39 21.72 13.22 -19.17
CA ASN A 39 22.02 12.90 -17.76
C ASN A 39 20.81 12.80 -16.80
N LYS A 40 19.58 12.98 -17.26
CA LYS A 40 18.39 12.66 -16.44
C LYS A 40 18.06 11.17 -16.55
N ARG A 41 18.18 10.46 -15.46
CA ARG A 41 17.84 9.03 -15.34
C ARG A 41 16.83 8.80 -14.24
N PHE A 42 15.85 7.97 -14.50
CA PHE A 42 14.88 7.54 -13.52
C PHE A 42 14.71 6.03 -13.60
N CYS A 43 14.94 5.34 -12.49
CA CYS A 43 14.78 3.90 -12.39
C CYS A 43 13.82 3.55 -11.27
N LEU A 44 12.88 2.69 -11.60
CA LEU A 44 11.84 2.19 -10.70
C LEU A 44 11.74 0.67 -10.87
N MET A 45 11.97 -0.08 -9.79
CA MET A 45 11.81 -1.53 -9.76
C MET A 45 10.40 -1.90 -9.32
N MET A 46 9.73 -2.71 -10.12
CA MET A 46 8.45 -3.30 -9.72
C MET A 46 8.69 -4.36 -8.65
N PRO A 47 7.96 -4.34 -7.49
CA PRO A 47 7.88 -5.51 -6.64
C PRO A 47 7.33 -6.68 -7.45
N PRO A 48 8.12 -7.73 -7.71
CA PRO A 48 7.68 -8.79 -8.60
C PRO A 48 6.54 -9.58 -7.97
N PRO A 49 5.32 -9.60 -8.54
CA PRO A 49 4.24 -10.38 -7.99
C PRO A 49 4.53 -11.87 -8.00
N ASN A 50 4.07 -12.55 -6.95
CA ASN A 50 4.18 -13.99 -6.79
C ASN A 50 3.29 -14.72 -7.82
N VAL A 51 3.83 -15.74 -8.49
CA VAL A 51 3.08 -16.57 -9.45
C VAL A 51 2.12 -17.55 -8.76
N THR A 52 1.44 -17.11 -7.70
CA THR A 52 0.51 -17.92 -6.89
C THR A 52 -0.95 -17.80 -7.30
N GLY A 53 -1.27 -16.87 -8.22
CA GLY A 53 -2.64 -16.61 -8.66
C GLY A 53 -2.76 -15.30 -9.43
N ILE A 54 -3.85 -14.58 -9.22
CA ILE A 54 -4.15 -13.28 -9.84
C ILE A 54 -3.78 -12.13 -8.92
N LEU A 55 -3.62 -10.94 -9.49
CA LEU A 55 -3.39 -9.70 -8.72
C LEU A 55 -4.64 -9.35 -7.88
N HIS A 56 -4.42 -8.73 -6.75
CA HIS A 56 -5.47 -8.15 -5.90
C HIS A 56 -5.31 -6.62 -5.84
N ILE A 57 -6.26 -5.95 -5.24
CA ILE A 57 -6.33 -4.48 -5.20
C ILE A 57 -5.09 -3.82 -4.58
N GLY A 58 -4.40 -4.48 -3.64
CA GLY A 58 -3.12 -3.99 -3.09
C GLY A 58 -2.01 -3.91 -4.14
N HIS A 59 -1.93 -4.90 -5.04
CA HIS A 59 -1.02 -4.83 -6.19
C HIS A 59 -1.42 -3.69 -7.14
N ALA A 60 -2.72 -3.52 -7.40
CA ALA A 60 -3.19 -2.42 -8.24
C ALA A 60 -2.81 -1.05 -7.68
N LEU A 61 -2.83 -0.86 -6.34
CA LEU A 61 -2.34 0.36 -5.70
C LEU A 61 -0.85 0.58 -6.00
N THR A 62 0.00 -0.40 -5.66
CA THR A 62 1.45 -0.30 -5.86
C THR A 62 1.78 0.04 -7.32
N LEU A 63 1.21 -0.73 -8.25
CA LEU A 63 1.44 -0.57 -9.69
C LEU A 63 0.95 0.79 -10.21
N SER A 64 -0.21 1.28 -9.72
CA SER A 64 -0.73 2.60 -10.09
C SER A 64 0.18 3.73 -9.64
N LEU A 65 0.65 3.70 -8.37
CA LEU A 65 1.55 4.72 -7.85
C LEU A 65 2.90 4.74 -8.60
N GLN A 66 3.43 3.56 -8.90
CA GLN A 66 4.65 3.41 -9.68
C GLN A 66 4.49 3.94 -11.11
N ASP A 67 3.39 3.59 -11.77
CA ASP A 67 3.13 4.02 -13.13
C ASP A 67 2.89 5.52 -13.25
N ILE A 68 2.24 6.13 -12.23
CA ILE A 68 2.09 7.60 -12.15
C ILE A 68 3.46 8.28 -12.18
N LEU A 69 4.42 7.83 -11.38
CA LEU A 69 5.76 8.41 -11.39
C LEU A 69 6.53 8.10 -12.67
N ALA A 70 6.42 6.88 -13.20
CA ALA A 70 7.07 6.51 -14.45
C ALA A 70 6.59 7.39 -15.62
N ARG A 71 5.27 7.60 -15.77
CA ARG A 71 4.70 8.50 -16.77
C ARG A 71 5.11 9.96 -16.55
N TYR A 72 5.02 10.45 -15.33
CA TYR A 72 5.44 11.81 -14.97
C TYR A 72 6.91 12.04 -15.33
N LYS A 73 7.81 11.17 -14.91
CA LYS A 73 9.25 11.34 -15.18
C LYS A 73 9.58 11.17 -16.66
N ARG A 74 8.89 10.28 -17.37
CA ARG A 74 9.03 10.14 -18.84
C ARG A 74 8.65 11.43 -19.57
N MET A 75 7.52 12.04 -19.20
CA MET A 75 7.09 13.33 -19.73
C MET A 75 7.98 14.49 -19.27
N ASP A 76 8.64 14.38 -18.11
CA ASP A 76 9.58 15.40 -17.58
C ASP A 76 11.01 15.23 -18.13
N GLY A 77 11.18 14.46 -19.20
CA GLY A 77 12.44 14.34 -19.97
C GLY A 77 13.46 13.38 -19.37
N TYR A 78 13.07 12.53 -18.43
CA TYR A 78 13.96 11.49 -17.90
C TYR A 78 14.03 10.29 -18.84
N LYS A 79 15.22 9.72 -19.01
CA LYS A 79 15.38 8.36 -19.53
C LYS A 79 14.88 7.41 -18.45
N THR A 80 13.69 6.82 -18.67
CA THR A 80 12.94 6.15 -17.63
C THR A 80 12.93 4.64 -17.82
N LEU A 81 13.44 3.90 -16.83
CA LEU A 81 13.28 2.45 -16.73
C LEU A 81 12.25 2.10 -15.62
N TYR A 82 11.10 1.58 -16.02
CA TYR A 82 10.17 0.92 -15.13
C TYR A 82 10.30 -0.59 -15.36
N GLN A 83 11.11 -1.26 -14.50
CA GLN A 83 11.49 -2.67 -14.67
C GLN A 83 10.42 -3.61 -14.16
N PRO A 84 9.75 -4.40 -15.01
CA PRO A 84 8.76 -5.40 -14.63
C PRO A 84 9.40 -6.75 -14.28
N GLY A 85 8.65 -7.57 -13.57
CA GLY A 85 9.00 -8.98 -13.34
C GLY A 85 8.02 -9.73 -12.50
N LEU A 86 8.34 -11.02 -12.26
CA LEU A 86 7.55 -11.98 -11.49
C LEU A 86 8.45 -12.73 -10.52
N ASP A 87 7.89 -13.10 -9.35
CA ASP A 87 8.59 -13.90 -8.34
C ASP A 87 8.12 -15.35 -8.37
N HIS A 88 9.07 -16.27 -8.23
CA HIS A 88 8.79 -17.72 -8.17
C HIS A 88 8.09 -18.14 -6.86
N ALA A 89 8.23 -17.35 -5.80
CA ALA A 89 7.52 -17.50 -4.52
C ALA A 89 7.56 -18.91 -3.91
N GLY A 90 8.73 -19.53 -3.87
CA GLY A 90 9.08 -20.86 -3.34
C GLY A 90 7.93 -21.64 -2.68
N ILE A 91 7.80 -21.54 -1.35
CA ILE A 91 6.78 -22.23 -0.54
C ILE A 91 5.37 -21.99 -1.08
N ALA A 92 5.02 -20.76 -1.39
CA ALA A 92 3.67 -20.39 -1.75
C ALA A 92 3.22 -21.02 -3.08
N THR A 93 4.08 -20.97 -4.09
CA THR A 93 3.80 -21.55 -5.42
C THR A 93 3.78 -23.07 -5.34
N GLN A 94 4.73 -23.68 -4.62
CA GLN A 94 4.74 -25.12 -4.38
C GLN A 94 3.43 -25.59 -3.75
N ASN A 95 2.97 -24.94 -2.68
CA ASN A 95 1.72 -25.30 -2.00
C ASN A 95 0.48 -25.18 -2.90
N VAL A 96 0.43 -24.18 -3.79
CA VAL A 96 -0.67 -24.04 -4.76
C VAL A 96 -0.69 -25.21 -5.73
N VAL A 97 0.47 -25.62 -6.25
CA VAL A 97 0.56 -26.73 -7.22
C VAL A 97 0.32 -28.06 -6.52
N GLU A 98 0.88 -28.30 -5.32
CA GLU A 98 0.60 -29.49 -4.51
C GLU A 98 -0.89 -29.69 -4.27
N LYS A 99 -1.59 -28.62 -3.83
CA LYS A 99 -3.03 -28.70 -3.60
C LYS A 99 -3.79 -29.09 -4.87
N ARG A 100 -3.44 -28.51 -6.02
CA ARG A 100 -4.08 -28.81 -7.31
C ARG A 100 -3.84 -30.25 -7.76
N LEU A 101 -2.64 -30.77 -7.51
CA LEU A 101 -2.31 -32.19 -7.81
C LEU A 101 -3.05 -33.11 -6.87
N LEU A 102 -3.16 -32.79 -5.57
CA LEU A 102 -3.94 -33.56 -4.61
C LEU A 102 -5.42 -33.60 -4.95
N ASP A 103 -6.00 -32.50 -5.45
CA ASP A 103 -7.38 -32.47 -5.95
C ASP A 103 -7.59 -33.45 -7.16
N GLN A 104 -6.50 -33.81 -7.85
CA GLN A 104 -6.46 -34.80 -8.94
C GLN A 104 -6.04 -36.21 -8.44
N GLY A 105 -5.83 -36.38 -7.13
CA GLY A 105 -5.40 -37.66 -6.54
C GLY A 105 -3.89 -37.94 -6.70
N ILE A 106 -3.08 -36.96 -7.06
CA ILE A 106 -1.63 -37.09 -7.30
C ILE A 106 -0.87 -36.48 -6.13
N LYS A 107 0.02 -37.26 -5.50
CA LYS A 107 0.92 -36.76 -4.45
C LYS A 107 2.26 -36.33 -5.05
N LYS A 108 2.88 -35.32 -4.47
CA LYS A 108 4.20 -34.80 -4.86
C LYS A 108 5.28 -35.88 -4.82
N GLU A 109 5.25 -36.70 -3.78
CA GLU A 109 6.20 -37.79 -3.54
C GLU A 109 6.15 -38.88 -4.63
N ASP A 110 4.97 -39.14 -5.19
CA ASP A 110 4.77 -40.14 -6.25
C ASP A 110 5.37 -39.67 -7.59
N LEU A 111 5.41 -38.33 -7.82
CA LEU A 111 6.00 -37.74 -9.04
C LEU A 111 7.52 -37.65 -9.00
N GLY A 112 8.09 -37.47 -7.83
CA GLY A 112 9.48 -37.10 -7.68
C GLY A 112 9.77 -35.62 -8.06
N ARG A 113 11.00 -35.15 -7.77
CA ARG A 113 11.39 -33.73 -7.89
C ARG A 113 11.25 -33.18 -9.32
N GLU A 114 11.82 -33.84 -10.29
CA GLU A 114 11.87 -33.33 -11.67
C GLU A 114 10.47 -33.17 -12.28
N ALA A 115 9.63 -34.21 -12.19
CA ALA A 115 8.28 -34.15 -12.72
C ALA A 115 7.40 -33.14 -11.98
N PHE A 116 7.58 -32.99 -10.65
CA PHE A 116 6.87 -31.99 -9.88
C PHE A 116 7.30 -30.57 -10.29
N VAL A 117 8.60 -30.30 -10.41
CA VAL A 117 9.13 -28.98 -10.83
C VAL A 117 8.62 -28.61 -12.21
N GLN A 118 8.49 -29.58 -13.14
CA GLN A 118 7.88 -29.36 -14.46
C GLN A 118 6.41 -28.91 -14.32
N LYS A 119 5.63 -29.48 -13.40
CA LYS A 119 4.25 -29.03 -13.13
C LYS A 119 4.19 -27.61 -12.58
N VAL A 120 5.20 -27.21 -11.79
CA VAL A 120 5.30 -25.83 -11.29
C VAL A 120 5.63 -24.86 -12.43
N TRP A 121 6.51 -25.23 -13.37
CA TRP A 121 6.76 -24.42 -14.56
C TRP A 121 5.52 -24.23 -15.43
N GLU A 122 4.74 -25.31 -15.67
CA GLU A 122 3.45 -25.22 -16.38
C GLU A 122 2.48 -24.23 -15.69
N TRP A 123 2.43 -24.29 -14.37
CA TRP A 123 1.64 -23.36 -13.56
C TRP A 123 2.15 -21.91 -13.67
N LYS A 124 3.46 -21.70 -13.60
CA LYS A 124 4.10 -20.38 -13.74
C LYS A 124 3.74 -19.73 -15.08
N GLU A 125 3.79 -20.46 -16.18
CA GLU A 125 3.42 -19.90 -17.49
C GLU A 125 1.95 -19.41 -17.48
N LYS A 126 1.05 -20.21 -16.95
CA LYS A 126 -0.37 -19.85 -16.86
C LYS A 126 -0.63 -18.65 -15.94
N SER A 127 -0.13 -18.73 -14.72
CA SER A 127 -0.37 -17.70 -13.69
C SER A 127 0.37 -16.40 -14.01
N GLY A 128 1.62 -16.50 -14.46
CA GLY A 128 2.43 -15.34 -14.85
C GLY A 128 1.85 -14.61 -16.04
N GLY A 129 1.38 -15.32 -17.07
CA GLY A 129 0.67 -14.73 -18.20
C GLY A 129 -0.57 -13.94 -17.77
N ALA A 130 -1.40 -14.51 -16.89
CA ALA A 130 -2.59 -13.83 -16.37
C ALA A 130 -2.24 -12.56 -15.59
N ILE A 131 -1.17 -12.57 -14.76
CA ILE A 131 -0.69 -11.41 -14.03
C ILE A 131 -0.26 -10.30 -14.99
N LEU A 132 0.53 -10.61 -16.02
CA LEU A 132 0.99 -9.63 -16.99
C LEU A 132 -0.19 -9.00 -17.77
N GLU A 133 -1.20 -9.79 -18.12
CA GLU A 133 -2.42 -9.26 -18.76
C GLU A 133 -3.21 -8.35 -17.81
N GLN A 134 -3.33 -8.69 -16.52
CA GLN A 134 -3.96 -7.79 -15.55
C GLN A 134 -3.22 -6.45 -15.40
N MET A 135 -1.88 -6.45 -15.48
CA MET A 135 -1.09 -5.21 -15.48
C MET A 135 -1.39 -4.34 -16.70
N LYS A 136 -1.55 -4.95 -17.88
CA LYS A 136 -1.91 -4.23 -19.10
C LYS A 136 -3.31 -3.60 -19.01
N HIS A 137 -4.29 -4.33 -18.50
CA HIS A 137 -5.64 -3.79 -18.27
C HIS A 137 -5.65 -2.63 -17.27
N LEU A 138 -4.76 -2.65 -16.26
CA LEU A 138 -4.59 -1.52 -15.34
C LEU A 138 -3.88 -0.31 -15.98
N GLY A 139 -3.33 -0.48 -17.19
CA GLY A 139 -2.62 0.58 -17.90
C GLY A 139 -1.17 0.78 -17.48
N VAL A 140 -0.52 -0.24 -16.91
CA VAL A 140 0.88 -0.17 -16.47
C VAL A 140 1.81 0.00 -17.68
N SER A 141 2.65 1.04 -17.65
CA SER A 141 3.59 1.38 -18.74
C SER A 141 5.03 0.92 -18.44
N ALA A 142 5.17 -0.31 -17.97
CA ALA A 142 6.49 -0.91 -17.72
C ALA A 142 7.15 -1.40 -19.02
N ALA A 143 8.47 -1.53 -19.00
CA ALA A 143 9.26 -2.05 -20.12
C ALA A 143 9.09 -3.58 -20.25
N PHE A 144 7.93 -4.04 -20.75
CA PHE A 144 7.56 -5.45 -20.76
C PHE A 144 8.47 -6.34 -21.63
N SER A 145 9.18 -5.78 -22.61
CA SER A 145 10.22 -6.48 -23.35
C SER A 145 11.34 -7.02 -22.45
N ARG A 146 11.51 -6.38 -21.28
CA ARG A 146 12.54 -6.69 -20.27
C ARG A 146 11.98 -7.45 -19.06
N THR A 147 10.81 -8.06 -19.18
CA THR A 147 10.21 -8.81 -18.07
C THR A 147 11.14 -9.89 -17.53
N ARG A 148 11.45 -9.83 -16.22
CA ARG A 148 12.32 -10.80 -15.55
C ARG A 148 11.49 -11.76 -14.70
N PHE A 149 12.02 -12.94 -14.52
CA PHE A 149 11.50 -13.92 -13.58
C PHE A 149 12.61 -14.34 -12.62
N THR A 150 12.37 -14.33 -11.31
CA THR A 150 13.42 -14.60 -10.31
C THR A 150 14.18 -15.91 -10.52
N MET A 151 13.62 -16.88 -11.29
CA MET A 151 14.29 -18.11 -11.69
C MET A 151 14.65 -18.15 -13.18
N ASP A 152 14.75 -17.02 -13.89
CA ASP A 152 15.35 -17.04 -15.24
C ASP A 152 16.85 -17.38 -15.17
N LYS A 153 17.41 -17.89 -16.27
CA LYS A 153 18.82 -18.37 -16.31
C LYS A 153 19.83 -17.33 -15.82
N GLY A 154 19.63 -16.06 -16.18
CA GLY A 154 20.53 -14.98 -15.77
C GLY A 154 20.45 -14.72 -14.26
N LEU A 155 19.23 -14.65 -13.71
CA LEU A 155 19.04 -14.43 -12.28
C LEU A 155 19.47 -15.65 -11.45
N GLN A 156 19.30 -16.89 -11.96
CA GLN A 156 19.88 -18.07 -11.30
C GLN A 156 21.40 -17.96 -11.15
N ARG A 157 22.11 -17.48 -12.20
CA ARG A 157 23.55 -17.28 -12.15
C ARG A 157 23.93 -16.20 -11.14
N ALA A 158 23.22 -15.07 -11.12
CA ALA A 158 23.42 -14.00 -10.15
C ALA A 158 23.22 -14.49 -8.69
N VAL A 159 22.21 -15.30 -8.43
CA VAL A 159 21.95 -15.92 -7.12
C VAL A 159 23.11 -16.81 -6.69
N LYS A 160 23.59 -17.71 -7.57
CA LYS A 160 24.73 -18.57 -7.28
C LYS A 160 26.02 -17.76 -7.03
N LEU A 161 26.23 -16.69 -7.78
CA LEU A 161 27.40 -15.79 -7.59
C LEU A 161 27.31 -15.05 -6.26
N ALA A 162 26.15 -14.57 -5.85
CA ALA A 162 25.95 -13.93 -4.55
C ALA A 162 26.24 -14.91 -3.40
N PHE A 163 25.72 -16.14 -3.51
CA PHE A 163 26.02 -17.20 -2.55
C PHE A 163 27.51 -17.49 -2.46
N LEU A 164 28.20 -17.68 -3.58
CA LEU A 164 29.66 -17.92 -3.62
C LEU A 164 30.41 -16.79 -2.94
N LYS A 165 30.17 -15.53 -3.30
CA LYS A 165 30.86 -14.37 -2.72
C LYS A 165 30.69 -14.26 -1.20
N TRP A 166 29.47 -14.54 -0.68
CA TRP A 166 29.23 -14.51 0.76
C TRP A 166 29.79 -15.74 1.48
N TYR A 167 29.80 -16.90 0.83
CA TYR A 167 30.43 -18.09 1.35
C TYR A 167 31.95 -17.91 1.51
N GLU A 168 32.62 -17.36 0.50
CA GLU A 168 34.05 -17.03 0.53
C GLU A 168 34.39 -15.99 1.61
N LYS A 169 33.51 -15.04 1.86
CA LYS A 169 33.66 -14.05 2.94
C LYS A 169 33.31 -14.62 4.34
N GLY A 170 32.86 -15.87 4.43
CA GLY A 170 32.39 -16.48 5.68
C GLY A 170 31.14 -15.86 6.26
N LEU A 171 30.35 -15.16 5.43
CA LEU A 171 29.02 -14.61 5.78
C LEU A 171 27.90 -15.64 5.64
N ILE A 172 28.10 -16.67 4.80
CA ILE A 172 27.21 -17.83 4.71
C ILE A 172 27.90 -19.00 5.40
N ILE A 173 27.21 -19.64 6.33
CA ILE A 173 27.66 -20.82 7.08
C ILE A 173 26.58 -21.90 7.11
N GLN A 174 26.98 -23.15 7.29
CA GLN A 174 26.09 -24.25 7.61
C GLN A 174 26.30 -24.62 9.07
N ASP A 175 25.26 -24.60 9.89
CA ASP A 175 25.35 -24.89 11.31
C ASP A 175 24.09 -25.60 11.83
N ASN A 176 24.23 -26.29 12.97
CA ASN A 176 23.11 -26.78 13.77
C ASN A 176 22.62 -25.63 14.63
N TYR A 177 21.43 -25.14 14.32
CA TYR A 177 20.84 -24.01 15.04
C TYR A 177 19.35 -24.23 15.28
N MET A 178 18.82 -23.55 16.28
CA MET A 178 17.37 -23.54 16.53
C MET A 178 16.67 -22.73 15.41
N VAL A 179 15.72 -23.36 14.73
CA VAL A 179 14.92 -22.73 13.68
C VAL A 179 13.42 -22.89 13.96
N ASN A 180 12.62 -22.05 13.35
CA ASN A 180 11.18 -22.25 13.27
C ASN A 180 10.90 -23.35 12.26
N TRP A 181 10.31 -24.45 12.69
CA TRP A 181 10.05 -25.63 11.88
C TRP A 181 8.56 -25.85 11.66
N CYS A 182 8.14 -25.86 10.40
CA CYS A 182 6.82 -26.32 10.00
C CYS A 182 6.90 -27.78 9.58
N THR A 183 6.11 -28.67 10.18
CA THR A 183 6.13 -30.11 9.87
C THR A 183 5.70 -30.44 8.43
N LYS A 184 5.14 -29.45 7.71
CA LYS A 184 4.75 -29.56 6.30
C LYS A 184 5.72 -28.85 5.35
N ASP A 185 6.14 -27.62 5.70
CA ASP A 185 6.89 -26.75 4.80
C ASP A 185 8.39 -26.68 5.14
N GLY A 186 8.85 -27.34 6.23
CA GLY A 186 10.25 -27.34 6.67
C GLY A 186 10.65 -26.06 7.44
N ALA A 187 11.92 -25.68 7.33
CA ALA A 187 12.49 -24.53 8.02
C ALA A 187 11.91 -23.21 7.53
N LEU A 188 11.58 -22.33 8.47
CA LEU A 188 11.07 -20.98 8.26
C LEU A 188 12.00 -19.94 8.90
N SER A 189 12.05 -18.75 8.33
CA SER A 189 12.64 -17.59 9.01
C SER A 189 11.66 -16.99 10.03
N ASP A 190 12.16 -16.19 10.98
CA ASP A 190 11.33 -15.61 12.05
C ASP A 190 10.14 -14.80 11.53
N ILE A 191 10.34 -14.09 10.42
CA ILE A 191 9.31 -13.26 9.78
C ILE A 191 8.25 -14.05 9.00
N GLU A 192 8.46 -15.36 8.81
CA GLU A 192 7.49 -16.26 8.16
C GLU A 192 6.55 -16.95 9.17
N VAL A 193 6.64 -16.57 10.45
CA VAL A 193 5.80 -17.09 11.53
C VAL A 193 4.77 -16.03 11.93
N GLU A 194 3.50 -16.39 11.84
CA GLU A 194 2.38 -15.56 12.33
C GLU A 194 1.96 -16.03 13.72
N TYR A 195 1.85 -15.11 14.68
CA TYR A 195 1.47 -15.43 16.05
C TYR A 195 -0.03 -15.18 16.26
N GLU A 196 -0.72 -16.20 16.74
CA GLU A 196 -2.13 -16.13 17.12
C GLU A 196 -2.29 -16.30 18.61
N GLU A 197 -3.14 -15.46 19.22
CA GLU A 197 -3.52 -15.61 20.61
C GLU A 197 -4.48 -16.80 20.75
N ARG A 198 -4.10 -17.79 21.55
CA ARG A 198 -4.92 -18.97 21.81
C ARG A 198 -5.14 -19.18 23.31
N LYS A 199 -6.35 -19.60 23.65
CA LYS A 199 -6.69 -20.09 24.98
C LYS A 199 -6.07 -21.49 25.14
N GLY A 200 -5.24 -21.65 26.13
CA GLY A 200 -4.58 -22.89 26.48
C GLY A 200 -4.55 -23.05 28.00
N ALA A 201 -3.56 -23.75 28.53
CA ALA A 201 -3.39 -23.95 29.95
C ALA A 201 -1.92 -23.94 30.34
N LEU A 202 -1.66 -23.57 31.58
CA LEU A 202 -0.41 -23.80 32.29
C LEU A 202 -0.55 -25.09 33.11
N TYR A 203 0.35 -26.03 32.89
CA TYR A 203 0.43 -27.30 33.53
C TYR A 203 1.53 -27.25 34.59
N TYR A 204 1.19 -27.43 35.87
CA TYR A 204 2.13 -27.41 36.98
C TYR A 204 2.56 -28.83 37.29
N ILE A 205 3.83 -29.17 36.99
CA ILE A 205 4.38 -30.52 36.99
C ILE A 205 5.41 -30.65 38.11
N ARG A 206 5.34 -31.73 38.91
CA ARG A 206 6.24 -32.05 39.99
C ARG A 206 7.48 -32.81 39.47
N TYR A 207 8.67 -32.27 39.76
CA TYR A 207 9.96 -32.88 39.48
C TYR A 207 10.57 -33.26 40.83
N TYR A 208 10.59 -34.54 41.17
CA TYR A 208 11.12 -35.00 42.45
C TYR A 208 12.63 -34.86 42.45
N LEU A 209 13.20 -34.44 43.60
CA LEU A 209 14.64 -34.52 43.87
C LEU A 209 15.09 -35.97 43.90
N GLU A 210 16.38 -36.20 43.70
CA GLU A 210 16.96 -37.56 43.70
C GLU A 210 16.66 -38.36 44.97
N ASN A 211 16.43 -37.66 46.12
CA ASN A 211 16.02 -38.26 47.40
C ASN A 211 14.56 -38.80 47.39
N GLN A 212 13.77 -38.47 46.36
CA GLN A 212 12.36 -38.87 46.19
C GLN A 212 11.38 -38.41 47.31
N LYS A 213 11.80 -37.49 48.18
CA LYS A 213 10.97 -36.95 49.25
C LYS A 213 10.44 -35.53 48.90
N ASP A 214 11.34 -34.71 48.35
CA ASP A 214 11.04 -33.34 48.01
C ASP A 214 10.92 -33.17 46.51
N TYR A 215 10.19 -32.15 46.05
CA TYR A 215 10.02 -31.87 44.62
C TYR A 215 10.01 -30.36 44.33
N LEU A 216 10.34 -30.04 43.11
CA LEU A 216 10.17 -28.73 42.51
C LEU A 216 8.95 -28.75 41.60
N VAL A 217 8.22 -27.65 41.51
CA VAL A 217 7.09 -27.50 40.60
C VAL A 217 7.46 -26.57 39.44
N VAL A 218 7.23 -27.03 38.23
CA VAL A 218 7.47 -26.27 37.00
C VAL A 218 6.13 -26.01 36.31
N ALA A 219 5.91 -24.77 35.82
CA ALA A 219 4.74 -24.42 35.03
C ALA A 219 5.11 -24.36 33.53
N THR A 220 4.35 -25.04 32.69
CA THR A 220 4.60 -25.06 31.24
C THR A 220 3.30 -25.05 30.44
N THR A 221 3.29 -24.42 29.28
CA THR A 221 2.20 -24.49 28.30
C THR A 221 2.34 -25.70 27.36
N ARG A 222 3.52 -26.36 27.37
CA ARG A 222 3.89 -27.45 26.46
C ARG A 222 4.35 -28.69 27.25
N PRO A 223 3.43 -29.42 27.94
CA PRO A 223 3.80 -30.56 28.76
C PRO A 223 4.42 -31.72 27.97
N GLU A 224 4.11 -31.84 26.66
CA GLU A 224 4.69 -32.83 25.76
C GLU A 224 6.20 -32.69 25.57
N THR A 225 6.76 -31.48 25.78
CA THR A 225 8.19 -31.25 25.58
C THR A 225 9.06 -31.68 26.79
N LEU A 226 8.44 -32.12 27.89
CA LEU A 226 9.17 -32.55 29.10
C LEU A 226 10.23 -33.63 28.82
N PHE A 227 9.99 -34.50 27.82
CA PHE A 227 10.92 -35.56 27.45
C PHE A 227 12.28 -35.03 26.95
N GLY A 228 12.33 -33.79 26.48
CA GLY A 228 13.55 -33.09 26.01
C GLY A 228 14.23 -32.23 27.08
N ASP A 229 13.73 -32.20 28.31
CA ASP A 229 14.31 -31.39 29.37
C ASP A 229 15.71 -31.89 29.73
N SER A 230 16.68 -30.98 29.75
CA SER A 230 18.08 -31.26 30.07
C SER A 230 18.52 -30.69 31.41
N ALA A 231 17.76 -29.73 31.97
CA ALA A 231 17.95 -29.16 33.29
C ALA A 231 16.65 -28.53 33.83
N LEU A 232 16.64 -28.25 35.14
CA LEU A 232 15.79 -27.20 35.71
C LEU A 232 16.64 -25.96 35.98
N MET A 233 16.14 -24.76 35.76
CA MET A 233 16.83 -23.53 36.07
C MET A 233 16.10 -22.70 37.12
N VAL A 234 16.87 -22.05 38.00
CA VAL A 234 16.39 -21.15 39.04
C VAL A 234 17.21 -19.87 39.03
N ASN A 235 16.66 -18.78 39.53
CA ASN A 235 17.44 -17.55 39.64
C ASN A 235 18.50 -17.70 40.75
N PRO A 236 19.79 -17.35 40.54
CA PRO A 236 20.84 -17.44 41.54
C PRO A 236 20.57 -16.60 42.81
N ASN A 237 19.70 -15.59 42.72
CA ASN A 237 19.32 -14.72 43.84
C ASN A 237 18.03 -15.17 44.54
N ASP A 238 17.39 -16.25 44.09
CA ASP A 238 16.18 -16.77 44.73
C ASP A 238 16.49 -17.64 45.92
N GLU A 239 16.23 -17.11 47.14
CA GLU A 239 16.46 -17.78 48.42
C GLU A 239 15.70 -19.10 48.54
N ARG A 240 14.57 -19.25 47.81
CA ARG A 240 13.77 -20.49 47.87
C ARG A 240 14.54 -21.67 47.26
N TYR A 241 15.37 -21.46 46.28
CA TYR A 241 15.92 -22.49 45.43
C TYR A 241 17.45 -22.49 45.32
N LYS A 242 18.15 -21.44 45.69
CA LYS A 242 19.62 -21.33 45.52
C LYS A 242 20.39 -22.48 46.19
N HIS A 243 19.88 -23.05 47.26
CA HIS A 243 20.49 -24.17 47.99
C HIS A 243 20.37 -25.50 47.25
N LEU A 244 19.52 -25.61 46.23
CA LEU A 244 19.30 -26.80 45.42
C LEU A 244 20.18 -26.82 44.14
N VAL A 245 20.83 -25.72 43.81
CA VAL A 245 21.72 -25.60 42.61
C VAL A 245 22.82 -26.67 42.71
N GLY A 246 23.00 -27.40 41.62
CA GLY A 246 23.96 -28.53 41.52
C GLY A 246 23.39 -29.88 41.96
N GLN A 247 22.22 -29.92 42.59
CA GLN A 247 21.48 -31.18 42.84
C GLN A 247 20.79 -31.66 41.57
N LYS A 248 20.23 -32.86 41.59
CA LYS A 248 19.52 -33.46 40.46
C LYS A 248 18.06 -33.72 40.80
N VAL A 249 17.19 -33.55 39.79
CA VAL A 249 15.80 -33.99 39.81
C VAL A 249 15.60 -35.18 38.89
N ILE A 250 14.54 -35.91 39.12
CA ILE A 250 14.10 -37.04 38.30
C ILE A 250 13.07 -36.51 37.30
N LEU A 251 13.36 -36.66 36.02
CA LEU A 251 12.44 -36.25 34.93
C LEU A 251 11.17 -37.13 35.02
N PRO A 252 9.99 -36.52 35.09
CA PRO A 252 8.71 -37.23 35.12
C PRO A 252 8.56 -38.20 33.95
N LEU A 253 7.87 -39.34 34.22
CA LEU A 253 7.52 -40.40 33.25
C LEU A 253 8.70 -41.20 32.66
N ILE A 254 9.93 -40.67 32.60
CA ILE A 254 11.11 -41.32 31.97
C ILE A 254 12.19 -41.67 33.01
N ASN A 255 12.12 -41.10 34.20
CA ASN A 255 13.09 -41.35 35.28
C ASN A 255 14.57 -40.98 34.98
N ARG A 256 14.81 -40.10 33.95
CA ARG A 256 16.13 -39.54 33.66
C ARG A 256 16.49 -38.51 34.74
N LYS A 257 17.76 -38.50 35.18
CA LYS A 257 18.26 -37.52 36.13
C LYS A 257 18.80 -36.30 35.41
N ILE A 258 18.31 -35.10 35.72
CA ILE A 258 18.72 -33.82 35.15
C ILE A 258 19.16 -32.85 36.25
N PRO A 259 20.18 -31.98 36.01
CA PRO A 259 20.68 -31.08 37.05
C PRO A 259 19.75 -29.86 37.27
N ILE A 260 19.88 -29.25 38.47
CA ILE A 260 19.36 -27.92 38.76
C ILE A 260 20.48 -26.93 38.54
N ILE A 261 20.29 -25.96 37.64
CA ILE A 261 21.26 -24.93 37.30
C ILE A 261 20.78 -23.53 37.75
N ALA A 262 21.72 -22.59 37.87
CA ALA A 262 21.41 -21.19 38.18
C ALA A 262 21.59 -20.31 36.94
N ASP A 263 20.54 -19.60 36.55
CA ASP A 263 20.60 -18.64 35.43
C ASP A 263 19.74 -17.39 35.71
N LEU A 264 20.29 -16.22 35.39
CA LEU A 264 19.61 -14.91 35.55
C LEU A 264 18.40 -14.75 34.62
N HIS A 265 18.23 -15.63 33.66
CA HIS A 265 17.08 -15.62 32.72
C HIS A 265 15.75 -15.91 33.46
N VAL A 266 15.80 -16.56 34.62
CA VAL A 266 14.60 -16.89 35.40
C VAL A 266 14.06 -15.65 36.13
N GLU A 267 12.82 -15.29 35.87
CA GLU A 267 12.08 -14.29 36.64
C GLU A 267 11.52 -14.91 37.93
N MET A 268 11.95 -14.43 39.07
CA MET A 268 11.63 -15.02 40.39
C MET A 268 10.13 -14.99 40.72
N GLU A 269 9.42 -13.98 40.26
CA GLU A 269 7.99 -13.77 40.56
C GLU A 269 7.06 -14.38 39.49
N PHE A 270 7.61 -14.89 38.37
CA PHE A 270 6.80 -15.52 37.32
C PHE A 270 6.63 -17.02 37.52
N GLY A 271 5.39 -17.49 37.48
CA GLY A 271 5.06 -18.91 37.66
C GLY A 271 5.47 -19.42 39.05
N THR A 272 6.40 -20.38 39.05
CA THR A 272 6.94 -20.96 40.32
C THR A 272 8.32 -20.41 40.69
N GLY A 273 8.96 -19.62 39.79
CA GLY A 273 10.36 -19.23 39.90
C GLY A 273 11.34 -20.37 39.60
N CYS A 274 10.84 -21.54 39.17
CA CYS A 274 11.61 -22.67 38.68
C CYS A 274 11.14 -23.04 37.28
N VAL A 275 12.05 -23.06 36.31
CA VAL A 275 11.74 -23.27 34.90
C VAL A 275 12.46 -24.50 34.38
N LYS A 276 11.78 -25.28 33.52
CA LYS A 276 12.41 -26.40 32.81
C LYS A 276 13.26 -25.85 31.65
N VAL A 277 14.35 -26.49 31.34
CA VAL A 277 15.22 -26.13 30.21
C VAL A 277 15.18 -27.22 29.16
N THR A 278 14.59 -26.88 28.00
CA THR A 278 14.43 -27.80 26.85
C THR A 278 15.17 -27.27 25.62
N PRO A 279 16.50 -27.39 25.57
CA PRO A 279 17.31 -26.78 24.50
C PRO A 279 16.96 -27.26 23.10
N GLY A 280 16.30 -28.42 22.95
CA GLY A 280 15.87 -28.95 21.66
C GLY A 280 14.62 -28.30 21.09
N HIS A 281 13.79 -27.58 21.92
CA HIS A 281 12.43 -27.18 21.55
C HIS A 281 11.98 -25.80 22.07
N ASP A 282 12.92 -24.94 22.49
CA ASP A 282 12.70 -23.55 22.87
C ASP A 282 13.93 -22.69 22.56
N PHE A 283 13.72 -21.51 21.97
CA PHE A 283 14.81 -20.60 21.58
C PHE A 283 15.63 -20.08 22.77
N ASN A 284 14.96 -19.70 23.87
CA ASN A 284 15.62 -19.18 25.06
C ASN A 284 16.38 -20.31 25.77
N ASP A 285 15.75 -21.46 25.89
CA ASP A 285 16.37 -22.64 26.49
C ASP A 285 17.57 -23.15 25.69
N TYR A 286 17.53 -22.95 24.35
CA TYR A 286 18.68 -23.27 23.47
C TYR A 286 19.91 -22.40 23.82
N GLU A 287 19.71 -21.10 24.02
CA GLU A 287 20.80 -20.20 24.42
C GLU A 287 21.28 -20.47 25.85
N VAL A 288 20.35 -20.80 26.79
CA VAL A 288 20.71 -21.29 28.13
C VAL A 288 21.51 -22.58 28.01
N GLY A 289 21.05 -23.51 27.17
CA GLY A 289 21.74 -24.78 26.93
C GLY A 289 23.18 -24.60 26.45
N LYS A 290 23.43 -23.66 25.53
CA LYS A 290 24.79 -23.31 25.09
C LYS A 290 25.66 -22.79 26.25
N ARG A 291 25.15 -21.86 27.06
CA ARG A 291 25.90 -21.27 28.20
C ARG A 291 26.26 -22.30 29.24
N HIS A 292 25.38 -23.28 29.46
CA HIS A 292 25.55 -24.31 30.49
C HIS A 292 26.02 -25.66 29.93
N HIS A 293 26.37 -25.75 28.65
CA HIS A 293 26.81 -26.97 27.97
C HIS A 293 25.81 -28.13 28.10
N LEU A 294 24.49 -27.85 28.04
CA LEU A 294 23.44 -28.84 28.11
C LEU A 294 23.18 -29.47 26.73
N GLU A 295 22.77 -30.74 26.76
CA GLU A 295 22.40 -31.45 25.54
C GLU A 295 21.06 -30.93 24.98
N ALA A 296 20.99 -30.66 23.67
CA ALA A 296 19.77 -30.33 22.97
C ALA A 296 19.09 -31.61 22.44
N ILE A 297 18.22 -32.19 23.28
CA ILE A 297 17.52 -33.44 22.96
C ILE A 297 16.31 -33.15 22.07
N LYS A 298 16.32 -33.70 20.86
CA LYS A 298 15.17 -33.66 19.94
C LYS A 298 14.22 -34.82 20.30
N ILE A 299 12.94 -34.49 20.53
CA ILE A 299 11.92 -35.49 20.96
C ILE A 299 11.01 -35.91 19.82
N PHE A 300 11.03 -35.26 18.68
CA PHE A 300 10.27 -35.63 17.48
C PHE A 300 11.12 -35.44 16.22
N ASP A 301 10.68 -36.08 15.13
CA ASP A 301 11.27 -36.00 13.82
C ASP A 301 10.77 -34.75 13.04
N GLU A 302 11.21 -34.60 11.80
CA GLU A 302 10.82 -33.50 10.89
C GLU A 302 9.31 -33.44 10.60
N LYS A 303 8.60 -34.55 10.77
CA LYS A 303 7.14 -34.65 10.59
C LYS A 303 6.36 -34.41 11.88
N GLY A 304 7.05 -34.18 13.00
CA GLY A 304 6.43 -33.99 14.31
C GLY A 304 6.02 -35.26 15.02
N ILE A 305 6.58 -36.39 14.61
CA ILE A 305 6.33 -37.72 15.23
C ILE A 305 7.36 -37.96 16.33
N LEU A 306 6.88 -38.30 17.54
CA LEU A 306 7.72 -38.51 18.70
C LEU A 306 8.65 -39.73 18.51
N ASN A 307 9.88 -39.59 18.99
CA ASN A 307 10.92 -40.61 18.89
C ASN A 307 11.11 -41.39 20.20
N ALA A 308 12.08 -42.31 20.22
CA ALA A 308 12.39 -43.20 21.35
C ALA A 308 12.70 -42.49 22.68
N HIS A 309 13.08 -41.18 22.66
CA HIS A 309 13.26 -40.40 23.89
C HIS A 309 11.96 -40.23 24.70
N CYS A 310 10.81 -40.44 24.06
CA CYS A 310 9.48 -40.26 24.67
C CYS A 310 8.88 -41.54 25.27
N GLY A 311 9.62 -42.68 25.28
CA GLY A 311 9.23 -43.94 25.88
C GLY A 311 7.90 -44.48 25.32
N GLU A 312 6.88 -44.71 26.14
CA GLU A 312 5.58 -45.24 25.71
C GLU A 312 4.82 -44.34 24.71
N PHE A 313 5.23 -43.08 24.53
CA PHE A 313 4.61 -42.11 23.58
C PHE A 313 5.32 -42.06 22.21
N GLU A 314 6.30 -42.94 21.98
CA GLU A 314 6.98 -43.05 20.68
C GLU A 314 5.98 -43.31 19.54
N ASN A 315 6.25 -42.76 18.37
CA ASN A 315 5.41 -42.84 17.16
C ASN A 315 4.06 -42.10 17.20
N LEU A 316 3.78 -41.30 18.24
CA LEU A 316 2.59 -40.46 18.30
C LEU A 316 2.89 -39.05 17.72
N GLU A 317 1.85 -38.38 17.22
CA GLU A 317 1.94 -36.98 16.73
C GLU A 317 2.01 -36.01 17.93
N ARG A 318 2.88 -34.98 17.85
CA ARG A 318 3.24 -34.10 18.96
C ARG A 318 2.07 -33.32 19.58
N LEU A 319 1.07 -32.94 18.81
CA LEU A 319 -0.09 -32.21 19.33
C LEU A 319 -1.13 -33.17 19.93
N GLU A 320 -1.30 -34.35 19.33
CA GLU A 320 -2.23 -35.37 19.83
C GLU A 320 -1.74 -36.01 21.15
N VAL A 321 -0.42 -36.07 21.34
CA VAL A 321 0.16 -36.68 22.53
C VAL A 321 0.01 -35.84 23.80
N ARG A 322 -0.20 -34.52 23.63
CA ARG A 322 -0.28 -33.59 24.80
C ARG A 322 -1.28 -34.02 25.84
N ASP A 323 -2.49 -34.33 25.42
CA ASP A 323 -3.55 -34.79 26.35
C ASP A 323 -3.21 -36.12 27.04
N LYS A 324 -2.60 -37.05 26.29
CA LYS A 324 -2.17 -38.34 26.82
C LYS A 324 -1.06 -38.19 27.88
N VAL A 325 -0.11 -37.26 27.64
CA VAL A 325 0.95 -36.94 28.63
C VAL A 325 0.32 -36.33 29.89
N VAL A 326 -0.64 -35.41 29.73
CA VAL A 326 -1.34 -34.80 30.86
C VAL A 326 -2.12 -35.86 31.69
N GLU A 327 -2.82 -36.78 31.03
CA GLU A 327 -3.51 -37.88 31.70
C GLU A 327 -2.52 -38.77 32.47
N LYS A 328 -1.40 -39.12 31.85
CA LYS A 328 -0.38 -39.94 32.52
C LYS A 328 0.28 -39.26 33.73
N LEU A 329 0.50 -37.94 33.61
CA LEU A 329 0.99 -37.14 34.75
C LEU A 329 -0.03 -37.12 35.89
N LYS A 330 -1.33 -37.06 35.62
CA LYS A 330 -2.40 -37.17 36.65
C LYS A 330 -2.42 -38.56 37.30
N GLU A 331 -2.40 -39.62 36.48
CA GLU A 331 -2.37 -41.01 36.99
C GLU A 331 -1.22 -41.26 37.96
N ASN A 332 -0.04 -40.71 37.70
CA ASN A 332 1.16 -40.84 38.51
C ASN A 332 1.27 -39.80 39.64
N ALA A 333 0.25 -38.98 39.88
CA ALA A 333 0.24 -37.90 40.87
C ALA A 333 1.38 -36.87 40.69
N LEU A 334 1.83 -36.67 39.44
CA LEU A 334 2.90 -35.76 39.06
C LEU A 334 2.38 -34.39 38.62
N LEU A 335 1.06 -34.25 38.42
CA LEU A 335 0.42 -32.98 38.06
C LEU A 335 -0.13 -32.31 39.31
N GLU A 336 0.39 -31.11 39.64
CA GLU A 336 -0.03 -30.30 40.77
C GLU A 336 -1.40 -29.63 40.53
N LYS A 337 -1.48 -28.87 39.46
CA LYS A 337 -2.69 -28.17 38.99
C LYS A 337 -2.65 -27.86 37.50
N ILE A 338 -3.80 -27.49 36.94
CA ILE A 338 -3.96 -26.91 35.64
C ILE A 338 -4.61 -25.55 35.80
N GLU A 339 -4.10 -24.53 35.11
CA GLU A 339 -4.61 -23.14 35.15
C GLU A 339 -4.84 -22.65 33.74
N GLU A 340 -6.01 -22.06 33.50
CA GLU A 340 -6.28 -21.45 32.18
C GLU A 340 -5.27 -20.33 31.90
N HIS A 341 -4.70 -20.34 30.71
CA HIS A 341 -3.69 -19.38 30.30
C HIS A 341 -3.82 -19.07 28.82
N THR A 342 -3.82 -17.78 28.47
CA THR A 342 -3.82 -17.32 27.08
C THR A 342 -2.39 -17.00 26.67
N HIS A 343 -1.94 -17.55 25.57
CA HIS A 343 -0.58 -17.35 25.05
C HIS A 343 -0.53 -17.28 23.53
N GLN A 344 0.57 -16.73 23.00
CA GLN A 344 0.82 -16.64 21.58
C GLN A 344 1.35 -17.97 21.05
N VAL A 345 0.74 -18.46 19.97
CA VAL A 345 1.17 -19.68 19.26
C VAL A 345 1.60 -19.33 17.85
N GLY A 346 2.81 -19.69 17.48
CA GLY A 346 3.36 -19.47 16.14
C GLY A 346 2.75 -20.42 15.10
N HIS A 347 2.37 -19.88 13.96
CA HIS A 347 1.82 -20.62 12.81
C HIS A 347 2.60 -20.30 11.56
N CYS A 348 2.74 -21.27 10.68
CA CYS A 348 3.29 -21.04 9.33
C CYS A 348 2.38 -20.08 8.56
N TYR A 349 2.93 -18.99 8.08
CA TYR A 349 2.19 -17.94 7.34
C TYR A 349 1.52 -18.44 6.05
N ARG A 350 1.84 -19.66 5.59
CA ARG A 350 1.33 -20.28 4.35
C ARG A 350 0.35 -21.42 4.56
N CYS A 351 0.71 -22.41 5.39
CA CYS A 351 -0.13 -23.57 5.60
C CYS A 351 -0.91 -23.55 6.92
N HIS A 352 -0.66 -22.53 7.78
CA HIS A 352 -1.26 -22.33 9.10
C HIS A 352 -1.02 -23.48 10.11
N ASN A 353 -0.09 -24.41 9.82
CA ASN A 353 0.33 -25.41 10.80
C ASN A 353 1.05 -24.72 11.96
N VAL A 354 0.93 -25.28 13.17
CA VAL A 354 1.69 -24.86 14.32
C VAL A 354 3.18 -25.07 14.06
N VAL A 355 3.96 -24.01 14.26
CA VAL A 355 5.42 -23.99 14.10
C VAL A 355 6.08 -24.41 15.39
N GLU A 356 7.12 -25.23 15.25
CA GLU A 356 7.90 -25.74 16.38
C GLU A 356 9.32 -25.17 16.36
N PRO A 357 9.85 -24.70 17.51
CA PRO A 357 11.30 -24.56 17.68
C PRO A 357 11.99 -25.92 17.53
N TYR A 358 12.96 -26.03 16.62
CA TYR A 358 13.57 -27.29 16.25
C TYR A 358 15.04 -27.11 15.87
N VAL A 359 15.94 -27.90 16.46
CA VAL A 359 17.37 -27.87 16.11
C VAL A 359 17.60 -28.60 14.81
N SER A 360 18.05 -27.92 13.79
CA SER A 360 18.32 -28.49 12.46
C SER A 360 19.61 -27.93 11.87
N LYS A 361 20.27 -28.75 11.03
CA LYS A 361 21.44 -28.34 10.27
C LYS A 361 20.99 -27.56 9.04
N GLN A 362 21.16 -26.25 9.04
CA GLN A 362 20.67 -25.34 8.01
C GLN A 362 21.75 -24.40 7.52
N TRP A 363 21.50 -23.72 6.41
CA TRP A 363 22.34 -22.64 5.90
C TRP A 363 21.85 -21.29 6.42
N PHE A 364 22.79 -20.46 6.88
CA PHE A 364 22.51 -19.15 7.45
C PHE A 364 23.35 -18.05 6.84
N VAL A 365 22.73 -16.88 6.66
CA VAL A 365 23.44 -15.60 6.46
C VAL A 365 23.63 -14.94 7.82
N LYS A 366 24.87 -14.57 8.15
CA LYS A 366 25.19 -13.91 9.43
C LYS A 366 24.68 -12.47 9.49
N PRO A 367 24.26 -11.98 10.67
CA PRO A 367 23.74 -10.62 10.84
C PRO A 367 24.71 -9.50 10.45
N GLU A 368 26.02 -9.77 10.52
CA GLU A 368 27.08 -8.82 10.19
C GLU A 368 27.01 -8.28 8.77
N ILE A 369 26.32 -9.00 7.86
CA ILE A 369 26.06 -8.53 6.48
C ILE A 369 25.35 -7.18 6.45
N ALA A 370 24.56 -6.86 7.46
CA ALA A 370 23.73 -5.67 7.49
C ALA A 370 24.42 -4.42 8.08
N GLN A 371 25.57 -4.57 8.73
CA GLN A 371 26.22 -3.51 9.50
C GLN A 371 26.47 -2.23 8.68
N SER A 372 27.10 -2.35 7.52
CA SER A 372 27.43 -1.21 6.68
C SER A 372 26.17 -0.53 6.09
N SER A 373 25.13 -1.29 5.76
CA SER A 373 23.87 -0.72 5.26
C SER A 373 23.15 0.11 6.33
N ILE A 374 23.18 -0.33 7.60
CA ILE A 374 22.63 0.42 8.74
C ILE A 374 23.33 1.77 8.88
N GLU A 375 24.67 1.78 8.85
CA GLU A 375 25.48 3.00 8.97
C GLU A 375 25.17 3.99 7.84
N LYS A 376 25.08 3.53 6.60
CA LYS A 376 24.74 4.36 5.43
C LYS A 376 23.33 4.96 5.49
N ILE A 377 22.36 4.20 5.99
CA ILE A 377 20.99 4.70 6.19
C ILE A 377 20.96 5.76 7.29
N GLN A 378 21.70 5.57 8.39
CA GLN A 378 21.83 6.58 9.45
C GLN A 378 22.50 7.87 8.97
N GLN A 379 23.37 7.79 7.96
CA GLN A 379 23.98 8.94 7.28
C GLN A 379 23.01 9.63 6.29
N GLY A 380 21.79 9.11 6.10
CA GLY A 380 20.78 9.69 5.21
C GLY A 380 21.01 9.41 3.71
N LEU A 381 21.80 8.38 3.36
CA LEU A 381 22.05 8.01 1.96
C LEU A 381 20.83 7.34 1.29
N ALA A 382 19.86 6.91 2.07
CA ALA A 382 18.52 6.53 1.60
C ALA A 382 17.45 7.18 2.51
N ARG A 383 16.36 7.66 1.91
CA ARG A 383 15.28 8.38 2.61
C ARG A 383 14.01 7.56 2.60
N PHE A 384 13.35 7.46 3.77
CA PHE A 384 12.06 6.81 3.89
C PHE A 384 10.90 7.82 3.79
N TYR A 385 9.85 7.42 3.09
CA TYR A 385 8.60 8.16 2.97
C TYR A 385 7.42 7.24 3.35
N PRO A 386 6.65 7.53 4.43
CA PRO A 386 6.92 8.55 5.46
C PRO A 386 8.20 8.31 6.26
N SER A 387 8.82 9.39 6.74
CA SER A 387 10.13 9.35 7.42
C SER A 387 10.14 8.54 8.73
N ASN A 388 9.00 8.39 9.40
CA ASN A 388 8.88 7.61 10.64
C ASN A 388 9.19 6.11 10.47
N TRP A 389 9.11 5.55 9.25
CA TRP A 389 9.46 4.15 8.99
C TRP A 389 10.93 3.81 9.25
N ILE A 390 11.81 4.80 9.27
CA ILE A 390 13.20 4.59 9.66
C ILE A 390 13.33 4.05 11.10
N ASN A 391 12.40 4.42 12.00
CA ASN A 391 12.41 3.94 13.38
C ASN A 391 12.10 2.43 13.45
N ASN A 392 11.10 1.99 12.68
CA ASN A 392 10.73 0.58 12.59
C ASN A 392 11.87 -0.24 11.97
N TYR A 393 12.48 0.27 10.89
CA TYR A 393 13.65 -0.33 10.28
C TYR A 393 14.80 -0.49 11.29
N ASN A 394 15.18 0.59 11.99
CA ASN A 394 16.27 0.58 12.95
C ASN A 394 15.99 -0.32 14.17
N ALA A 395 14.73 -0.44 14.61
CA ALA A 395 14.35 -1.34 15.69
C ALA A 395 14.56 -2.80 15.30
N TRP A 396 14.08 -3.18 14.12
CA TRP A 396 14.24 -4.54 13.59
C TRP A 396 15.71 -4.90 13.35
N MET A 397 16.49 -3.97 12.77
CA MET A 397 17.91 -4.20 12.45
C MET A 397 18.79 -4.37 13.70
N ARG A 398 18.39 -3.82 14.84
CA ARG A 398 19.11 -4.04 16.13
C ARG A 398 18.97 -5.45 16.69
N GLU A 399 17.87 -6.11 16.36
CA GLU A 399 17.54 -7.46 16.84
C GLU A 399 17.70 -8.52 15.75
N LEU A 400 18.46 -8.18 14.69
CA LEU A 400 18.63 -9.06 13.54
C LEU A 400 19.32 -10.36 13.95
N ARG A 401 18.65 -11.48 13.72
CA ARG A 401 19.17 -12.84 13.98
C ARG A 401 19.78 -13.43 12.70
N PRO A 402 20.58 -14.52 12.80
CA PRO A 402 21.02 -15.26 11.63
C PRO A 402 19.83 -15.64 10.72
N TRP A 403 19.92 -15.27 9.47
CA TRP A 403 18.85 -15.55 8.51
C TRP A 403 18.99 -16.96 7.95
N CYS A 404 18.09 -17.89 8.32
CA CYS A 404 18.02 -19.22 7.72
C CYS A 404 17.58 -19.12 6.27
N ILE A 405 18.46 -19.52 5.34
CA ILE A 405 18.25 -19.41 3.89
C ILE A 405 17.96 -20.74 3.19
N SER A 406 18.03 -21.87 3.87
CA SER A 406 17.70 -23.19 3.29
C SER A 406 16.23 -23.54 3.51
N ARG A 407 15.61 -24.16 2.49
CA ARG A 407 14.22 -24.63 2.49
C ARG A 407 14.15 -26.03 1.91
N GLN A 408 13.39 -26.93 2.57
CA GLN A 408 13.18 -28.32 2.18
C GLN A 408 12.08 -28.43 1.11
N LEU A 409 12.27 -27.73 -0.02
CA LEU A 409 11.34 -27.66 -1.12
C LEU A 409 11.92 -28.26 -2.39
N PHE A 410 11.05 -28.62 -3.34
CA PHE A 410 11.46 -28.99 -4.70
C PHE A 410 11.60 -27.75 -5.60
N TRP A 411 10.78 -26.74 -5.37
CA TRP A 411 10.68 -25.53 -6.18
C TRP A 411 11.50 -24.38 -5.60
N GLY A 412 12.52 -23.91 -6.31
CA GLY A 412 13.37 -22.78 -5.94
C GLY A 412 14.78 -22.92 -6.50
N HIS A 413 15.66 -21.98 -6.13
CA HIS A 413 17.08 -22.00 -6.46
C HIS A 413 17.79 -23.06 -5.60
N GLN A 414 18.17 -24.17 -6.19
CA GLN A 414 18.93 -25.21 -5.46
C GLN A 414 20.25 -24.64 -4.95
N ILE A 415 20.59 -24.95 -3.70
CA ILE A 415 21.82 -24.46 -3.06
C ILE A 415 23.03 -24.96 -3.86
N PRO A 416 23.95 -24.07 -4.27
CA PRO A 416 25.04 -24.40 -5.19
C PRO A 416 26.25 -25.03 -4.48
N VAL A 417 26.01 -25.84 -3.47
CA VAL A 417 27.04 -26.53 -2.67
C VAL A 417 27.09 -28.00 -3.06
N PHE A 418 28.28 -28.49 -3.29
CA PHE A 418 28.56 -29.87 -3.64
C PHE A 418 29.45 -30.52 -2.57
N THR A 419 29.12 -31.75 -2.23
CA THR A 419 29.89 -32.57 -1.30
C THR A 419 30.38 -33.82 -2.02
N CYS A 420 31.68 -34.13 -1.94
CA CYS A 420 32.22 -35.35 -2.50
C CYS A 420 32.19 -36.52 -1.52
N GLU A 421 32.43 -37.72 -1.96
CA GLU A 421 32.52 -38.93 -1.13
C GLU A 421 33.51 -38.87 0.04
N ASN A 422 34.54 -37.99 -0.07
CA ASN A 422 35.53 -37.70 0.99
C ASN A 422 35.11 -36.53 1.91
N ASN A 423 33.84 -36.11 1.87
CA ASN A 423 33.24 -35.03 2.66
C ASN A 423 33.86 -33.62 2.42
N HIS A 424 34.54 -33.41 1.29
CA HIS A 424 34.95 -32.06 0.91
C HIS A 424 33.73 -31.31 0.37
N GLN A 425 33.46 -30.16 0.95
CA GLN A 425 32.34 -29.31 0.58
C GLN A 425 32.85 -28.04 -0.13
N PHE A 426 32.22 -27.69 -1.25
CA PHE A 426 32.59 -26.51 -2.04
C PHE A 426 31.40 -25.95 -2.81
N VAL A 427 31.47 -24.65 -3.16
CA VAL A 427 30.46 -23.97 -3.96
C VAL A 427 30.85 -23.96 -5.42
N SER A 428 29.91 -24.20 -6.34
CA SER A 428 30.14 -24.09 -7.77
C SER A 428 28.99 -23.36 -8.48
N LEU A 429 29.33 -22.50 -9.44
CA LEU A 429 28.36 -21.79 -10.28
C LEU A 429 27.69 -22.71 -11.30
N ASP A 430 28.48 -23.65 -11.82
CA ASP A 430 28.07 -24.63 -12.81
C ASP A 430 28.16 -26.03 -12.19
N THR A 431 27.58 -27.05 -12.85
CA THR A 431 27.71 -28.44 -12.39
C THR A 431 29.15 -28.90 -12.50
N PRO A 432 29.86 -29.15 -11.39
CA PRO A 432 31.27 -29.51 -11.43
C PRO A 432 31.48 -30.96 -11.93
N LEU A 433 32.54 -31.20 -12.65
CA LEU A 433 32.94 -32.55 -13.11
C LEU A 433 33.61 -33.37 -12.01
N SER A 434 34.37 -32.70 -11.13
CA SER A 434 35.10 -33.36 -10.04
C SER A 434 35.33 -32.40 -8.86
N CYS A 435 35.61 -33.00 -7.69
CA CYS A 435 35.99 -32.26 -6.49
C CYS A 435 37.30 -31.50 -6.72
N PRO A 436 37.38 -30.19 -6.45
CA PRO A 436 38.59 -29.40 -6.63
C PRO A 436 39.75 -29.88 -5.73
N THR A 437 39.43 -30.48 -4.57
CA THR A 437 40.42 -30.92 -3.57
C THR A 437 40.95 -32.34 -3.84
N CYS A 438 40.08 -33.32 -4.00
CA CYS A 438 40.47 -34.73 -4.11
C CYS A 438 40.24 -35.37 -5.51
N LYS A 439 39.71 -34.60 -6.45
CA LYS A 439 39.42 -35.02 -7.83
C LYS A 439 38.37 -36.14 -7.98
N SER A 440 37.67 -36.53 -6.92
CA SER A 440 36.53 -37.44 -6.99
C SER A 440 35.45 -36.90 -7.90
N GLU A 441 34.88 -37.76 -8.77
CA GLU A 441 33.76 -37.44 -9.65
C GLU A 441 32.40 -37.73 -8.98
N ASN A 442 32.42 -38.43 -7.83
CA ASN A 442 31.20 -38.71 -7.06
C ASN A 442 30.85 -37.50 -6.21
N LEU A 443 29.96 -36.71 -6.73
CA LEU A 443 29.52 -35.43 -6.13
C LEU A 443 28.01 -35.45 -5.90
N GLU A 444 27.60 -35.02 -4.73
CA GLU A 444 26.18 -34.79 -4.39
C GLU A 444 25.94 -33.29 -4.16
N GLN A 445 25.00 -32.72 -4.90
CA GLN A 445 24.56 -31.34 -4.66
C GLN A 445 23.59 -31.30 -3.48
N ASP A 446 23.67 -30.26 -2.66
CA ASP A 446 22.70 -30.01 -1.58
C ASP A 446 21.27 -30.04 -2.13
N LYS A 447 20.39 -30.76 -1.44
CA LYS A 447 19.01 -31.00 -1.89
C LYS A 447 18.06 -29.85 -1.63
N ASP A 448 18.42 -28.96 -0.69
CA ASP A 448 17.62 -27.82 -0.30
C ASP A 448 17.68 -26.71 -1.37
N VAL A 449 16.67 -25.86 -1.33
CA VAL A 449 16.63 -24.65 -2.15
C VAL A 449 16.80 -23.42 -1.26
N LEU A 450 17.18 -22.31 -1.86
CA LEU A 450 17.29 -21.03 -1.16
C LEU A 450 15.91 -20.43 -0.88
N ASP A 451 15.80 -19.73 0.22
CA ASP A 451 14.67 -18.86 0.56
C ASP A 451 14.37 -17.90 -0.62
N THR A 452 13.09 -17.75 -0.95
CA THR A 452 12.59 -16.82 -1.99
C THR A 452 13.19 -15.42 -1.83
N TRP A 453 13.29 -14.96 -0.60
CA TRP A 453 13.82 -13.63 -0.30
C TRP A 453 15.31 -13.47 -0.57
N PHE A 454 16.05 -14.55 -0.75
CA PHE A 454 17.44 -14.49 -1.17
C PHE A 454 17.56 -13.97 -2.61
N SER A 455 16.84 -14.54 -3.54
CA SER A 455 16.81 -14.09 -4.94
C SER A 455 16.14 -12.72 -5.08
N SER A 456 15.03 -12.50 -4.37
CA SER A 456 14.30 -11.23 -4.38
C SER A 456 15.10 -10.08 -3.74
N GLY A 457 16.00 -10.38 -2.79
CA GLY A 457 16.95 -9.42 -2.21
C GLY A 457 18.00 -8.89 -3.18
N LEU A 458 18.23 -9.58 -4.30
CA LEU A 458 19.16 -9.16 -5.36
C LEU A 458 18.46 -8.35 -6.48
N TRP A 459 17.14 -8.19 -6.42
CA TRP A 459 16.30 -7.69 -7.50
C TRP A 459 16.74 -6.34 -8.05
N ALA A 460 17.12 -5.41 -7.18
CA ALA A 460 17.46 -4.04 -7.55
C ALA A 460 18.65 -3.91 -8.52
N PHE A 461 19.52 -4.89 -8.59
CA PHE A 461 20.74 -4.85 -9.42
C PHE A 461 20.90 -6.09 -10.32
N SER A 462 20.37 -7.23 -9.90
CA SER A 462 20.44 -8.43 -10.74
C SER A 462 19.62 -8.28 -12.01
N THR A 463 18.48 -7.60 -11.96
CA THR A 463 17.65 -7.29 -13.16
C THR A 463 18.36 -6.38 -14.15
N LEU A 464 19.38 -5.64 -13.71
CA LEU A 464 20.22 -4.77 -14.53
C LEU A 464 21.49 -5.47 -15.07
N GLY A 465 21.56 -6.81 -14.94
CA GLY A 465 22.60 -7.62 -15.53
C GLY A 465 23.76 -8.00 -14.62
N TRP A 466 23.74 -7.60 -13.34
CA TRP A 466 24.81 -7.98 -12.41
C TRP A 466 24.99 -9.50 -12.30
N GLY A 467 26.22 -9.97 -12.49
CA GLY A 467 26.57 -11.39 -12.36
C GLY A 467 26.06 -12.29 -13.48
N GLN A 468 25.62 -11.72 -14.60
CA GLN A 468 25.03 -12.44 -15.72
C GLN A 468 25.91 -12.36 -16.97
N GLU A 469 25.67 -13.28 -17.89
CA GLU A 469 26.18 -13.20 -19.25
C GLU A 469 25.31 -12.27 -20.10
N LYS A 470 25.81 -11.86 -21.27
CA LYS A 470 25.06 -11.02 -22.21
C LYS A 470 23.68 -11.62 -22.52
N SER A 471 22.67 -10.77 -22.55
CA SER A 471 21.28 -11.14 -22.82
C SER A 471 20.55 -9.98 -23.47
N ASP A 472 19.49 -10.25 -24.21
CA ASP A 472 18.60 -9.22 -24.77
C ASP A 472 17.70 -8.55 -23.71
N LEU A 473 17.68 -9.10 -22.47
CA LEU A 473 16.86 -8.58 -21.37
C LEU A 473 17.47 -7.38 -20.64
N PHE A 474 18.71 -7.02 -20.93
CA PHE A 474 19.39 -5.84 -20.37
C PHE A 474 20.56 -5.41 -21.27
N ASN A 475 20.98 -4.13 -21.16
CA ASN A 475 22.14 -3.59 -21.85
C ASN A 475 23.38 -3.58 -20.93
N GLU A 476 24.57 -3.62 -21.49
CA GLU A 476 25.84 -3.64 -20.74
C GLU A 476 26.00 -2.42 -19.80
N ASN A 477 25.38 -1.29 -20.15
CA ASN A 477 25.46 -0.07 -19.34
C ASN A 477 24.32 0.10 -18.34
N ASP A 478 23.33 -0.78 -18.30
CA ASP A 478 22.14 -0.58 -17.48
C ASP A 478 22.46 -0.48 -15.98
N LEU A 479 23.39 -1.31 -15.50
CA LEU A 479 23.83 -1.23 -14.11
C LEU A 479 24.49 0.12 -13.80
N LYS A 480 25.24 0.70 -14.73
CA LYS A 480 25.89 2.00 -14.58
C LYS A 480 24.88 3.15 -14.68
N ASP A 481 23.89 3.03 -15.58
CA ASP A 481 22.93 4.09 -15.87
C ASP A 481 21.80 4.15 -14.85
N PHE A 482 21.39 3.02 -14.27
CA PHE A 482 20.17 2.87 -13.46
C PHE A 482 20.38 2.39 -12.03
N TYR A 483 21.61 2.10 -11.64
CA TYR A 483 21.93 1.77 -10.25
C TYR A 483 22.78 2.89 -9.61
N PRO A 484 22.45 3.36 -8.39
CA PRO A 484 21.26 3.02 -7.59
C PRO A 484 19.95 3.42 -8.25
N ASN A 485 18.91 2.61 -8.04
CA ASN A 485 17.59 2.95 -8.52
C ASN A 485 17.10 4.26 -7.88
N THR A 486 16.29 5.04 -8.59
CA THR A 486 15.88 6.35 -8.09
C THR A 486 14.94 6.23 -6.91
N THR A 487 13.93 5.37 -7.00
CA THR A 487 12.96 5.15 -5.91
C THR A 487 12.44 3.72 -5.91
N LEU A 488 12.07 3.26 -4.72
CA LEU A 488 11.28 2.06 -4.50
C LEU A 488 9.90 2.46 -3.97
N ILE A 489 8.84 1.89 -4.54
CA ILE A 489 7.47 2.02 -4.01
C ILE A 489 6.95 0.63 -3.71
N THR A 490 6.52 0.41 -2.46
CA THR A 490 5.97 -0.88 -2.02
C THR A 490 5.07 -0.73 -0.80
N GLY A 491 4.36 -1.79 -0.42
CA GLY A 491 3.62 -1.85 0.84
C GLY A 491 4.57 -1.93 2.05
N PHE A 492 4.16 -1.34 3.15
CA PHE A 492 4.95 -1.39 4.39
C PHE A 492 5.09 -2.81 4.96
N ASP A 493 4.18 -3.70 4.64
CA ASP A 493 4.13 -5.09 5.12
C ASP A 493 5.31 -5.95 4.65
N ILE A 494 5.98 -5.56 3.56
CA ILE A 494 7.20 -6.23 3.09
C ILE A 494 8.49 -5.44 3.38
N LEU A 495 8.46 -4.48 4.30
CA LEU A 495 9.64 -3.71 4.71
C LEU A 495 10.79 -4.63 5.17
N PHE A 496 10.48 -5.58 6.05
CA PHE A 496 11.50 -6.47 6.62
C PHE A 496 11.81 -7.66 5.71
N PHE A 497 10.78 -8.16 5.02
CA PHE A 497 10.92 -9.29 4.11
C PHE A 497 11.78 -8.96 2.88
N TRP A 498 11.57 -7.80 2.28
CA TRP A 498 12.13 -7.45 0.99
C TRP A 498 13.01 -6.21 1.01
N VAL A 499 12.51 -5.08 1.51
CA VAL A 499 13.23 -3.80 1.44
C VAL A 499 14.54 -3.87 2.23
N ALA A 500 14.50 -4.30 3.49
CA ALA A 500 15.68 -4.41 4.34
C ALA A 500 16.71 -5.38 3.74
N ARG A 501 16.25 -6.51 3.19
CA ARG A 501 17.12 -7.47 2.51
C ARG A 501 17.79 -6.89 1.27
N MET A 502 17.04 -6.18 0.41
CA MET A 502 17.67 -5.49 -0.72
C MET A 502 18.73 -4.49 -0.29
N LEU A 503 18.49 -3.75 0.81
CA LEU A 503 19.42 -2.74 1.32
C LEU A 503 20.76 -3.38 1.72
N PHE A 504 20.77 -4.43 2.55
CA PHE A 504 22.02 -5.04 2.97
C PHE A 504 22.65 -5.96 1.91
N CYS A 505 21.85 -6.65 1.09
CA CYS A 505 22.38 -7.46 -0.01
C CYS A 505 23.13 -6.60 -1.04
N SER A 506 22.51 -5.50 -1.43
CA SER A 506 23.10 -4.57 -2.40
C SER A 506 24.38 -3.93 -1.86
N GLU A 507 24.32 -3.46 -0.62
CA GLU A 507 25.49 -2.85 0.01
C GLU A 507 26.65 -3.84 0.14
N SER A 508 26.39 -5.06 0.60
CA SER A 508 27.41 -6.10 0.78
C SER A 508 28.06 -6.57 -0.53
N LEU A 509 27.32 -6.55 -1.66
CA LEU A 509 27.82 -7.03 -2.96
C LEU A 509 28.39 -5.93 -3.86
N LEU A 510 27.80 -4.71 -3.80
CA LEU A 510 28.18 -3.59 -4.66
C LEU A 510 28.81 -2.40 -3.91
N GLY A 511 28.74 -2.37 -2.57
CA GLY A 511 29.27 -1.26 -1.77
C GLY A 511 28.38 0.00 -1.79
N GLU A 512 27.15 -0.10 -2.29
CA GLU A 512 26.21 1.02 -2.42
C GLU A 512 24.77 0.59 -2.14
N LEU A 513 23.98 1.49 -1.49
CA LEU A 513 22.55 1.23 -1.25
C LEU A 513 21.77 1.23 -2.58
N PRO A 514 20.72 0.39 -2.72
CA PRO A 514 20.02 0.20 -3.99
C PRO A 514 19.05 1.32 -4.36
N PHE A 515 18.61 2.14 -3.41
CA PHE A 515 17.58 3.16 -3.59
C PHE A 515 17.97 4.48 -2.92
N LYS A 516 17.64 5.60 -3.59
CA LYS A 516 17.75 6.94 -2.98
C LYS A 516 16.53 7.25 -2.10
N ASP A 517 15.35 6.88 -2.57
CA ASP A 517 14.08 7.08 -1.89
C ASP A 517 13.31 5.76 -1.76
N ILE A 518 12.67 5.56 -0.62
CA ILE A 518 11.87 4.38 -0.30
C ILE A 518 10.51 4.86 0.18
N TYR A 519 9.50 4.71 -0.68
CA TYR A 519 8.12 5.04 -0.36
C TYR A 519 7.34 3.79 0.07
N LEU A 520 6.81 3.84 1.29
CA LEU A 520 6.05 2.75 1.89
C LEU A 520 4.57 3.16 2.01
N HIS A 521 3.74 2.62 1.13
CA HIS A 521 2.30 2.89 1.20
C HIS A 521 1.58 1.99 2.21
N ALA A 522 0.42 2.46 2.67
CA ALA A 522 -0.46 1.72 3.55
C ALA A 522 -1.22 0.61 2.81
N LEU A 523 -1.88 -0.27 3.57
CA LEU A 523 -2.66 -1.37 3.01
C LEU A 523 -4.06 -0.91 2.59
N VAL A 524 -4.57 -1.55 1.55
CA VAL A 524 -5.97 -1.38 1.15
C VAL A 524 -6.85 -2.31 1.98
N ARG A 525 -7.86 -1.72 2.61
CA ARG A 525 -8.88 -2.40 3.41
C ARG A 525 -10.24 -2.27 2.73
N ASP A 526 -11.17 -3.11 3.10
CA ASP A 526 -12.55 -3.01 2.65
C ASP A 526 -13.25 -1.76 3.21
N GLU A 527 -14.49 -1.53 2.81
CA GLU A 527 -15.29 -0.37 3.22
C GLU A 527 -15.48 -0.28 4.75
N LYS A 528 -15.47 -1.43 5.46
CA LYS A 528 -15.58 -1.50 6.92
C LYS A 528 -14.23 -1.27 7.62
N GLY A 529 -13.14 -1.25 6.86
CA GLY A 529 -11.78 -1.13 7.38
C GLY A 529 -11.16 -2.46 7.80
N GLU A 530 -11.72 -3.60 7.36
CA GLU A 530 -11.16 -4.92 7.63
C GLU A 530 -10.07 -5.29 6.62
N LYS A 531 -9.09 -6.10 7.07
CA LYS A 531 -8.08 -6.69 6.19
C LYS A 531 -8.78 -7.63 5.18
N MET A 532 -8.49 -7.44 3.91
CA MET A 532 -9.02 -8.31 2.87
C MET A 532 -8.35 -9.68 2.90
N SER A 533 -9.15 -10.74 2.85
CA SER A 533 -8.65 -12.12 2.73
C SER A 533 -9.65 -12.99 1.96
N LYS A 534 -9.12 -14.02 1.27
CA LYS A 534 -9.96 -14.98 0.54
C LYS A 534 -10.91 -15.74 1.48
N SER A 535 -10.47 -16.02 2.71
CA SER A 535 -11.27 -16.71 3.72
C SER A 535 -12.47 -15.89 4.21
N LYS A 536 -12.37 -14.55 4.21
CA LYS A 536 -13.47 -13.64 4.55
C LYS A 536 -14.39 -13.31 3.37
N GLY A 537 -13.99 -13.64 2.14
CA GLY A 537 -14.77 -13.33 0.93
C GLY A 537 -14.88 -11.84 0.60
N ASN A 538 -13.99 -10.99 1.15
CA ASN A 538 -14.00 -9.55 0.97
C ASN A 538 -12.86 -9.03 0.06
N VAL A 539 -12.23 -9.91 -0.69
CA VAL A 539 -11.18 -9.55 -1.66
C VAL A 539 -11.82 -8.86 -2.86
N ILE A 540 -11.31 -7.69 -3.21
CA ILE A 540 -11.73 -6.92 -4.39
C ILE A 540 -10.79 -7.30 -5.55
N ASP A 541 -11.39 -7.81 -6.64
CA ASP A 541 -10.68 -8.06 -7.91
C ASP A 541 -10.54 -6.74 -8.68
N PRO A 542 -9.32 -6.29 -9.00
CA PRO A 542 -9.12 -5.08 -9.78
C PRO A 542 -9.72 -5.16 -11.19
N LEU A 543 -9.79 -6.34 -11.82
CA LEU A 543 -10.38 -6.48 -13.15
C LEU A 543 -11.88 -6.20 -13.14
N GLU A 544 -12.63 -6.72 -12.16
CA GLU A 544 -14.06 -6.42 -12.00
C GLU A 544 -14.30 -4.92 -11.80
N MET A 545 -13.39 -4.23 -11.09
CA MET A 545 -13.47 -2.78 -10.91
C MET A 545 -13.17 -2.03 -12.22
N ILE A 546 -12.21 -2.50 -13.00
CA ILE A 546 -11.87 -1.92 -14.31
C ILE A 546 -13.03 -2.09 -15.28
N GLU A 547 -13.63 -3.27 -15.38
CA GLU A 547 -14.79 -3.51 -16.25
C GLU A 547 -15.97 -2.58 -15.92
N LYS A 548 -16.24 -2.35 -14.64
CA LYS A 548 -17.37 -1.54 -14.20
C LYS A 548 -17.12 -0.04 -14.25
N TYR A 549 -15.93 0.41 -13.89
CA TYR A 549 -15.63 1.82 -13.66
C TYR A 549 -14.56 2.41 -14.60
N GLY A 550 -13.79 1.58 -15.30
CA GLY A 550 -12.63 1.96 -16.09
C GLY A 550 -11.33 1.97 -15.28
N ALA A 551 -10.20 1.70 -15.96
CA ALA A 551 -8.87 1.72 -15.34
C ALA A 551 -8.50 3.11 -14.82
N ASP A 552 -8.82 4.16 -15.55
CA ASP A 552 -8.57 5.56 -15.15
C ASP A 552 -9.24 5.90 -13.81
N SER A 553 -10.51 5.49 -13.62
CA SER A 553 -11.25 5.74 -12.39
C SER A 553 -10.65 4.97 -11.21
N LEU A 554 -10.21 3.73 -11.42
CA LEU A 554 -9.55 2.93 -10.39
C LEU A 554 -8.21 3.55 -9.98
N ARG A 555 -7.34 3.87 -10.95
CA ARG A 555 -6.02 4.48 -10.73
C ARG A 555 -6.12 5.79 -9.96
N PHE A 556 -6.99 6.68 -10.40
CA PHE A 556 -7.21 7.97 -9.75
C PHE A 556 -7.76 7.80 -8.32
N THR A 557 -8.69 6.85 -8.11
CA THR A 557 -9.23 6.54 -6.78
C THR A 557 -8.14 6.05 -5.84
N LEU A 558 -7.32 5.10 -6.26
CA LEU A 558 -6.24 4.54 -5.45
C LEU A 558 -5.21 5.62 -5.06
N ALA A 559 -4.81 6.46 -6.02
CA ALA A 559 -3.89 7.58 -5.76
C ALA A 559 -4.50 8.64 -4.82
N ASN A 560 -5.79 8.97 -5.00
CA ASN A 560 -6.49 9.96 -4.19
C ASN A 560 -6.67 9.51 -2.73
N LEU A 561 -6.91 8.22 -2.50
CA LEU A 561 -7.06 7.65 -1.16
C LEU A 561 -5.72 7.38 -0.46
N CYS A 562 -4.60 7.43 -1.20
CA CYS A 562 -3.26 7.13 -0.67
C CYS A 562 -2.69 8.33 0.11
N ALA A 563 -3.30 8.62 1.26
CA ALA A 563 -2.79 9.62 2.19
C ALA A 563 -1.70 9.02 3.09
N THR A 564 -0.69 9.83 3.41
CA THR A 564 0.45 9.42 4.21
C THR A 564 0.05 8.88 5.58
N GLY A 565 0.46 7.66 5.92
CA GLY A 565 0.30 7.05 7.24
C GLY A 565 -1.11 6.59 7.62
N ARG A 566 -2.03 6.44 6.66
CA ARG A 566 -3.40 5.96 6.90
C ARG A 566 -3.74 4.79 5.99
N ASP A 567 -4.38 3.76 6.55
CA ASP A 567 -4.95 2.67 5.75
C ASP A 567 -6.02 3.19 4.79
N ILE A 568 -6.03 2.63 3.59
CA ILE A 568 -6.93 3.02 2.52
C ILE A 568 -8.21 2.22 2.64
N LYS A 569 -9.33 2.90 2.92
CA LYS A 569 -10.67 2.29 2.91
C LYS A 569 -11.29 2.48 1.52
N LEU A 570 -11.34 1.42 0.74
CA LEU A 570 -11.88 1.47 -0.60
C LEU A 570 -13.39 1.15 -0.59
N SER A 571 -14.19 2.05 -1.17
CA SER A 571 -15.62 1.82 -1.42
C SER A 571 -15.96 2.04 -2.89
N THR A 572 -17.05 1.43 -3.34
CA THR A 572 -17.58 1.60 -4.70
C THR A 572 -18.00 3.03 -4.98
N THR A 573 -18.44 3.77 -3.97
CA THR A 573 -18.80 5.19 -4.09
C THR A 573 -17.63 6.06 -4.55
N HIS A 574 -16.40 5.78 -4.08
CA HIS A 574 -15.22 6.51 -4.55
C HIS A 574 -14.97 6.29 -6.04
N LEU A 575 -15.14 5.06 -6.52
CA LEU A 575 -14.99 4.71 -7.93
C LEU A 575 -16.05 5.39 -8.81
N GLU A 576 -17.31 5.38 -8.36
CA GLU A 576 -18.42 6.08 -9.04
C GLU A 576 -18.18 7.58 -9.14
N ASN A 577 -17.72 8.22 -8.08
CA ASN A 577 -17.42 9.65 -8.08
C ASN A 577 -16.31 9.98 -9.09
N ASN A 578 -15.28 9.15 -9.19
CA ASN A 578 -14.19 9.39 -10.14
C ASN A 578 -14.57 9.03 -11.59
N LYS A 579 -15.48 8.08 -11.81
CA LYS A 579 -16.11 7.86 -13.11
C LYS A 579 -16.96 9.09 -13.53
N ASN A 580 -17.69 9.69 -12.60
CA ASN A 580 -18.43 10.92 -12.84
C ASN A 580 -17.51 12.10 -13.12
N PHE A 581 -16.34 12.16 -12.48
CA PHE A 581 -15.30 13.14 -12.77
C PHE A 581 -14.78 13.00 -14.21
N ALA A 582 -14.48 11.80 -14.67
CA ALA A 582 -14.12 11.53 -16.06
C ALA A 582 -15.21 12.01 -17.04
N ASN A 583 -16.47 11.67 -16.77
CA ASN A 583 -17.61 12.11 -17.58
C ASN A 583 -17.75 13.65 -17.61
N LYS A 584 -17.48 14.33 -16.52
CA LYS A 584 -17.56 15.80 -16.46
C LYS A 584 -16.51 16.46 -17.34
N ILE A 585 -15.27 15.95 -17.34
CA ILE A 585 -14.19 16.43 -18.23
C ILE A 585 -14.56 16.15 -19.70
N PHE A 586 -15.08 14.96 -20.00
CA PHE A 586 -15.56 14.59 -21.33
C PHE A 586 -16.61 15.58 -21.85
N ASN A 587 -17.57 15.95 -21.01
CA ASN A 587 -18.61 16.92 -21.36
C ASN A 587 -18.03 18.34 -21.57
N ALA A 588 -17.06 18.77 -20.77
CA ALA A 588 -16.37 20.04 -20.95
C ALA A 588 -15.63 20.12 -22.29
N VAL A 589 -14.93 19.06 -22.69
CA VAL A 589 -14.29 18.95 -24.00
C VAL A 589 -15.32 19.01 -25.12
N SER A 590 -16.44 18.29 -25.01
CA SER A 590 -17.49 18.27 -26.02
C SER A 590 -18.14 19.65 -26.17
N TYR A 591 -18.34 20.37 -25.05
CA TYR A 591 -18.83 21.76 -25.09
C TYR A 591 -17.85 22.71 -25.81
N LEU A 592 -16.54 22.66 -25.48
CA LEU A 592 -15.54 23.50 -26.12
C LEU A 592 -15.47 23.22 -27.61
N LYS A 593 -15.49 21.96 -28.02
CA LYS A 593 -15.50 21.57 -29.44
C LYS A 593 -16.69 22.14 -30.19
N LEU A 594 -17.89 21.98 -29.61
CA LEU A 594 -19.13 22.55 -30.22
C LEU A 594 -19.01 24.07 -30.38
N LYS A 595 -18.44 24.76 -29.40
CA LYS A 595 -18.26 26.21 -29.45
C LYS A 595 -17.18 26.63 -30.46
N GLN A 596 -16.06 25.93 -30.50
CA GLN A 596 -15.00 26.18 -31.48
C GLN A 596 -15.50 26.02 -32.93
N GLU A 597 -16.34 25.05 -33.20
CA GLU A 597 -16.96 24.86 -34.50
C GLU A 597 -17.94 26.02 -34.86
N ALA A 598 -18.72 26.48 -33.85
CA ALA A 598 -19.64 27.60 -34.03
C ALA A 598 -18.96 28.95 -34.31
N PHE A 599 -17.69 29.11 -33.86
CA PHE A 599 -16.91 30.33 -34.02
C PHE A 599 -15.76 30.19 -35.04
N LYS A 600 -15.82 29.19 -35.92
CA LYS A 600 -14.75 28.83 -36.87
C LYS A 600 -14.31 29.96 -37.82
N ASP A 601 -15.21 30.90 -38.14
CA ASP A 601 -14.96 32.00 -39.07
C ASP A 601 -14.45 33.29 -38.39
N LYS A 602 -14.25 33.27 -37.03
CA LYS A 602 -13.64 34.40 -36.32
C LYS A 602 -12.12 34.28 -36.31
N GLU A 603 -11.43 35.42 -36.27
CA GLU A 603 -9.98 35.48 -36.09
C GLU A 603 -9.60 34.81 -34.79
N ARG A 604 -8.77 33.76 -34.85
CA ARG A 604 -8.33 33.03 -33.64
C ARG A 604 -7.25 33.80 -32.95
N LEU A 605 -7.44 34.06 -31.66
CA LEU A 605 -6.42 34.62 -30.78
C LEU A 605 -5.30 33.58 -30.58
N SER A 606 -4.06 33.93 -30.92
CA SER A 606 -2.91 33.05 -30.89
C SER A 606 -2.25 32.93 -29.52
N GLU A 607 -2.55 33.83 -28.60
CA GLU A 607 -2.00 33.89 -27.26
C GLU A 607 -3.09 34.28 -26.24
N TYR A 608 -2.84 34.11 -24.94
CA TYR A 608 -3.77 34.47 -23.87
C TYR A 608 -4.01 35.96 -23.76
N GLN A 609 -4.85 36.53 -24.62
CA GLN A 609 -5.16 37.94 -24.70
C GLN A 609 -6.40 38.31 -23.88
N THR A 610 -7.37 37.40 -23.76
CA THR A 610 -8.56 37.68 -22.98
C THR A 610 -8.29 37.62 -21.47
N PRO A 611 -8.98 38.42 -20.68
CA PRO A 611 -8.88 38.36 -19.20
C PRO A 611 -9.20 36.98 -18.66
N LEU A 612 -10.24 36.29 -19.18
CA LEU A 612 -10.59 34.93 -18.78
C LEU A 612 -9.49 33.92 -19.13
N GLY A 613 -8.92 34.02 -20.35
CA GLY A 613 -7.83 33.15 -20.79
C GLY A 613 -6.58 33.33 -19.94
N ARG A 614 -6.19 34.58 -19.63
CA ARG A 614 -5.06 34.86 -18.72
C ARG A 614 -5.30 34.36 -17.31
N TYR A 615 -6.51 34.57 -16.77
CA TYR A 615 -6.89 34.03 -15.48
C TYR A 615 -6.79 32.50 -15.45
N ALA A 616 -7.39 31.80 -16.41
CA ALA A 616 -7.37 30.34 -16.49
C ALA A 616 -5.93 29.82 -16.65
N LYS A 617 -5.06 30.52 -17.44
CA LYS A 617 -3.64 30.16 -17.57
C LYS A 617 -2.88 30.35 -16.25
N SER A 618 -3.12 31.47 -15.54
CA SER A 618 -2.51 31.72 -14.24
C SER A 618 -2.84 30.62 -13.22
N ARG A 619 -4.13 30.26 -13.14
CA ARG A 619 -4.58 29.15 -12.27
C ARG A 619 -3.96 27.82 -12.65
N LEU A 620 -3.88 27.50 -13.94
CA LEU A 620 -3.19 26.30 -14.42
C LEU A 620 -1.73 26.29 -14.00
N ASN A 621 -1.03 27.42 -14.08
CA ASN A 621 0.38 27.54 -13.70
C ASN A 621 0.57 27.29 -12.20
N PHE A 622 -0.33 27.83 -11.34
CA PHE A 622 -0.36 27.49 -9.92
C PHE A 622 -0.51 25.97 -9.70
N VAL A 623 -1.50 25.36 -10.34
CA VAL A 623 -1.75 23.91 -10.21
C VAL A 623 -0.57 23.10 -10.74
N THR A 624 0.04 23.51 -11.84
CA THR A 624 1.25 22.88 -12.41
C THR A 624 2.38 22.84 -11.37
N LYS A 625 2.66 23.96 -10.72
CA LYS A 625 3.69 24.07 -9.69
C LYS A 625 3.42 23.14 -8.51
N GLU A 626 2.20 23.17 -8.00
CA GLU A 626 1.84 22.38 -6.81
C GLU A 626 1.73 20.88 -7.11
N VAL A 627 1.23 20.47 -8.29
CA VAL A 627 1.20 19.05 -8.71
C VAL A 627 2.61 18.51 -8.87
N ARG A 628 3.52 19.25 -9.51
CA ARG A 628 4.93 18.85 -9.62
C ARG A 628 5.58 18.70 -8.24
N ASN A 629 5.40 19.69 -7.36
CA ASN A 629 5.89 19.63 -5.99
C ASN A 629 5.30 18.44 -5.21
N ALA A 630 4.03 18.13 -5.40
CA ALA A 630 3.39 16.98 -4.76
C ALA A 630 3.98 15.65 -5.27
N LEU A 631 4.15 15.48 -6.59
CA LEU A 631 4.72 14.27 -7.19
C LEU A 631 6.20 14.07 -6.82
N ASP A 632 7.00 15.13 -6.81
CA ASP A 632 8.42 15.06 -6.44
C ASP A 632 8.62 14.72 -4.94
N ASN A 633 7.59 14.90 -4.11
CA ASN A 633 7.57 14.54 -2.69
C ASN A 633 6.63 13.37 -2.36
N TYR A 634 6.24 12.57 -3.34
CA TYR A 634 5.40 11.37 -3.18
C TYR A 634 4.03 11.64 -2.52
N ARG A 635 3.47 12.86 -2.65
CA ARG A 635 2.16 13.25 -2.11
C ARG A 635 1.07 13.08 -3.16
N PHE A 636 0.78 11.83 -3.50
CA PHE A 636 -0.14 11.46 -4.58
C PHE A 636 -1.57 11.97 -4.35
N ASN A 637 -2.07 11.89 -3.11
CA ASN A 637 -3.40 12.40 -2.76
C ASN A 637 -3.53 13.92 -2.91
N ASP A 638 -2.45 14.68 -2.62
CA ASP A 638 -2.45 16.13 -2.81
C ASP A 638 -2.52 16.47 -4.30
N ALA A 639 -1.70 15.79 -5.13
CA ALA A 639 -1.71 15.99 -6.57
C ALA A 639 -3.10 15.71 -7.19
N THR A 640 -3.73 14.58 -6.82
CA THR A 640 -5.08 14.26 -7.31
C THR A 640 -6.13 15.24 -6.82
N THR A 641 -6.03 15.71 -5.58
CA THR A 641 -6.95 16.71 -5.01
C THR A 641 -6.84 18.04 -5.74
N LEU A 642 -5.63 18.49 -6.05
CA LEU A 642 -5.37 19.72 -6.83
C LEU A 642 -5.96 19.60 -8.23
N LEU A 643 -5.71 18.50 -8.93
CA LEU A 643 -6.24 18.24 -10.26
C LEU A 643 -7.78 18.17 -10.27
N TYR A 644 -8.35 17.49 -9.30
CA TYR A 644 -9.81 17.40 -9.17
C TYR A 644 -10.45 18.78 -8.93
N ARG A 645 -9.90 19.57 -8.00
CA ARG A 645 -10.39 20.92 -7.70
C ARG A 645 -10.29 21.85 -8.91
N PHE A 646 -9.17 21.79 -9.63
CA PHE A 646 -8.97 22.62 -10.81
C PHE A 646 -9.93 22.22 -11.92
N LEU A 647 -9.93 20.95 -12.32
CA LEU A 647 -10.73 20.50 -13.47
C LEU A 647 -12.23 20.52 -13.18
N TRP A 648 -12.67 20.07 -12.00
CA TRP A 648 -14.10 20.08 -11.65
C TRP A 648 -14.53 21.46 -11.18
N GLY A 649 -13.92 21.97 -10.10
CA GLY A 649 -14.38 23.14 -9.37
C GLY A 649 -14.05 24.48 -10.05
N GLU A 650 -12.90 24.58 -10.73
CA GLU A 650 -12.55 25.83 -11.41
C GLU A 650 -12.91 25.75 -12.91
N PHE A 651 -12.41 24.75 -13.64
CA PHE A 651 -12.59 24.69 -15.08
C PHE A 651 -14.05 24.44 -15.48
N CYS A 652 -14.64 23.32 -15.01
CA CYS A 652 -16.00 22.98 -15.42
C CYS A 652 -17.07 23.86 -14.77
N ASP A 653 -16.92 24.25 -13.50
CA ASP A 653 -17.97 25.01 -12.79
C ASP A 653 -17.87 26.51 -13.04
N TRP A 654 -16.69 27.06 -13.35
CA TRP A 654 -16.50 28.48 -13.53
C TRP A 654 -16.00 28.90 -14.91
N PHE A 655 -14.90 28.34 -15.43
CA PHE A 655 -14.38 28.83 -16.72
C PHE A 655 -15.32 28.55 -17.86
N ILE A 656 -15.97 27.39 -17.86
CA ILE A 656 -17.04 27.09 -18.83
C ILE A 656 -18.23 28.06 -18.67
N GLU A 657 -18.63 28.43 -17.47
CA GLU A 657 -19.70 29.41 -17.26
C GLU A 657 -19.28 30.82 -17.69
N PHE A 658 -18.06 31.25 -17.34
CA PHE A 658 -17.51 32.54 -17.78
C PHE A 658 -17.40 32.65 -19.29
N SER A 659 -17.03 31.54 -19.98
CA SER A 659 -16.96 31.52 -21.44
C SER A 659 -18.29 31.80 -22.14
N LYS A 660 -19.43 31.67 -21.47
CA LYS A 660 -20.74 32.06 -22.00
C LYS A 660 -20.91 33.57 -22.04
N VAL A 661 -20.09 34.30 -21.31
CA VAL A 661 -20.03 35.77 -21.26
C VAL A 661 -18.93 36.28 -22.20
N GLU A 662 -17.76 35.65 -22.18
CA GLU A 662 -16.56 35.99 -22.96
C GLU A 662 -16.23 34.86 -23.93
N ASN A 663 -17.00 34.81 -25.04
CA ASN A 663 -16.88 33.72 -26.03
C ASN A 663 -15.54 33.70 -26.78
N GLU A 664 -14.83 34.83 -26.81
CA GLU A 664 -13.50 34.99 -27.42
C GLU A 664 -12.45 34.15 -26.71
N ALA A 665 -12.65 33.82 -25.43
CA ALA A 665 -11.75 32.99 -24.64
C ALA A 665 -11.83 31.47 -24.95
N ILE A 666 -12.75 31.01 -25.80
CA ILE A 666 -13.00 29.57 -26.03
C ILE A 666 -11.75 28.82 -26.50
N ASP A 667 -10.97 29.39 -27.44
CA ASP A 667 -9.75 28.74 -27.93
C ASP A 667 -8.62 28.75 -26.90
N GLU A 668 -8.52 29.82 -26.08
CA GLU A 668 -7.57 29.92 -24.97
C GLU A 668 -7.89 28.89 -23.89
N LEU A 669 -9.18 28.74 -23.53
CA LEU A 669 -9.64 27.71 -22.60
C LEU A 669 -9.39 26.29 -23.14
N GLY A 670 -9.54 26.06 -24.44
CA GLY A 670 -9.14 24.82 -25.10
C GLY A 670 -7.65 24.51 -24.93
N SER A 671 -6.80 25.54 -25.03
CA SER A 671 -5.35 25.43 -24.80
C SER A 671 -5.02 25.15 -23.33
N VAL A 672 -5.67 25.84 -22.40
CA VAL A 672 -5.55 25.56 -20.95
C VAL A 672 -5.94 24.12 -20.63
N LEU A 673 -7.06 23.63 -21.20
CA LEU A 673 -7.53 22.26 -20.94
C LEU A 673 -6.57 21.21 -21.52
N LYS A 674 -5.96 21.45 -22.69
CA LYS A 674 -4.95 20.54 -23.24
C LYS A 674 -3.74 20.40 -22.31
N GLU A 675 -3.24 21.47 -21.76
CA GLU A 675 -2.15 21.41 -20.77
C GLU A 675 -2.61 20.75 -19.45
N ALA A 676 -3.83 21.00 -19.00
CA ALA A 676 -4.40 20.32 -17.84
C ALA A 676 -4.56 18.80 -18.04
N LEU A 677 -4.90 18.36 -19.26
CA LEU A 677 -4.95 16.94 -19.63
C LEU A 677 -3.56 16.29 -19.59
N LYS A 678 -2.49 17.01 -19.95
CA LYS A 678 -1.12 16.53 -19.76
C LYS A 678 -0.78 16.37 -18.28
N LEU A 679 -1.20 17.31 -17.41
CA LEU A 679 -1.03 17.16 -15.96
C LEU A 679 -1.79 15.95 -15.39
N LEU A 680 -2.98 15.66 -15.93
CA LEU A 680 -3.82 14.55 -15.52
C LEU A 680 -3.31 13.19 -16.04
N HIS A 681 -2.58 13.17 -17.16
CA HIS A 681 -2.20 11.95 -17.88
C HIS A 681 -1.50 10.87 -17.00
N PRO A 682 -0.58 11.17 -16.08
CA PRO A 682 -0.01 10.15 -15.22
C PRO A 682 -1.05 9.38 -14.40
N PHE A 683 -2.13 10.04 -14.00
CA PHE A 683 -3.18 9.48 -13.16
C PHE A 683 -4.30 8.79 -13.95
N MET A 684 -4.75 9.43 -15.03
CA MET A 684 -5.86 8.98 -15.89
C MET A 684 -5.39 8.97 -17.36
N PRO A 685 -4.52 8.03 -17.75
CA PRO A 685 -3.83 8.06 -19.04
C PRO A 685 -4.75 7.96 -20.25
N PHE A 686 -5.83 7.22 -20.16
CA PHE A 686 -6.65 6.89 -21.32
C PHE A 686 -7.61 8.01 -21.70
N ILE A 687 -8.36 8.53 -20.73
CA ILE A 687 -9.27 9.64 -21.00
C ILE A 687 -8.51 10.90 -21.38
N SER A 688 -7.39 11.20 -20.70
CA SER A 688 -6.57 12.37 -21.02
C SER A 688 -6.04 12.32 -22.45
N GLU A 689 -5.53 11.17 -22.88
CA GLU A 689 -5.09 10.91 -24.24
C GLU A 689 -6.21 11.13 -25.25
N SER A 690 -7.34 10.46 -25.07
CA SER A 690 -8.49 10.53 -25.95
C SER A 690 -9.00 11.97 -26.12
N LEU A 691 -9.14 12.68 -24.99
CA LEU A 691 -9.68 14.04 -24.98
C LEU A 691 -8.68 15.08 -25.52
N TYR A 692 -7.38 14.89 -25.30
CA TYR A 692 -6.35 15.74 -25.90
C TYR A 692 -6.39 15.69 -27.41
N HIS A 693 -6.46 14.51 -28.00
CA HIS A 693 -6.57 14.34 -29.46
C HIS A 693 -7.88 14.88 -30.01
N LYS A 694 -8.99 14.70 -29.27
CA LYS A 694 -10.27 15.29 -29.64
C LYS A 694 -10.19 16.83 -29.69
N LEU A 695 -9.59 17.49 -28.69
CA LEU A 695 -9.39 18.94 -28.68
C LEU A 695 -8.42 19.44 -29.72
N SER A 696 -7.42 18.64 -30.06
CA SER A 696 -6.39 19.00 -31.06
C SER A 696 -6.82 18.73 -32.49
N ASN A 697 -7.94 18.07 -32.73
CA ASN A 697 -8.37 17.55 -34.06
C ASN A 697 -7.32 16.59 -34.65
N THR A 698 -6.69 15.79 -33.81
CA THR A 698 -5.70 14.79 -34.20
C THR A 698 -6.20 13.40 -33.84
N ASP A 699 -5.52 12.38 -34.32
CA ASP A 699 -5.78 10.98 -33.98
C ASP A 699 -4.48 10.35 -33.52
N LEU A 700 -4.53 9.62 -32.43
CA LEU A 700 -3.38 8.90 -31.88
C LEU A 700 -2.76 7.92 -32.87
N GLU A 701 -3.54 7.36 -33.79
CA GLU A 701 -3.01 6.48 -34.85
C GLU A 701 -2.02 7.18 -35.79
N ASN A 702 -2.14 8.50 -35.94
CA ASN A 702 -1.34 9.29 -36.87
C ASN A 702 -0.44 10.34 -36.24
N THR A 703 -0.51 10.49 -34.90
CA THR A 703 0.27 11.49 -34.14
C THR A 703 0.90 10.88 -32.93
N GLU A 704 1.78 11.62 -32.27
CA GLU A 704 2.42 11.18 -31.02
C GLU A 704 1.45 11.21 -29.84
N SER A 705 1.65 10.30 -28.89
CA SER A 705 0.96 10.29 -27.62
C SER A 705 1.42 11.45 -26.72
N ILE A 706 0.51 11.98 -25.90
CA ILE A 706 0.89 12.95 -24.84
C ILE A 706 1.89 12.37 -23.84
N MET A 707 1.97 11.05 -23.73
CA MET A 707 2.92 10.33 -22.88
C MET A 707 4.39 10.64 -23.21
N VAL A 708 4.67 10.99 -24.45
CA VAL A 708 6.01 11.37 -24.94
C VAL A 708 6.14 12.86 -25.27
N MET A 709 5.15 13.66 -24.84
CA MET A 709 5.21 15.12 -24.89
C MET A 709 5.73 15.70 -23.57
N PRO A 710 6.32 16.92 -23.58
CA PRO A 710 6.80 17.55 -22.36
C PRO A 710 5.68 17.78 -21.33
N TYR A 711 5.96 17.43 -20.07
CA TYR A 711 5.08 17.78 -18.93
C TYR A 711 5.05 19.31 -18.72
N PRO A 712 3.92 19.90 -18.38
CA PRO A 712 3.82 21.38 -18.22
C PRO A 712 4.83 21.91 -17.22
N LYS A 713 5.50 23.03 -17.56
CA LYS A 713 6.57 23.65 -16.76
C LYS A 713 6.37 25.14 -16.46
N ASP A 714 5.38 25.77 -17.11
CA ASP A 714 5.14 27.20 -16.94
C ASP A 714 4.55 27.48 -15.55
N LEU A 715 5.12 28.45 -14.85
CA LEU A 715 4.82 28.72 -13.44
C LEU A 715 4.48 30.19 -13.19
N ALA A 716 4.39 31.04 -14.23
CA ALA A 716 4.05 32.45 -14.09
C ALA A 716 2.58 32.62 -13.65
N GLN A 717 2.34 33.45 -12.64
CA GLN A 717 1.02 33.73 -12.08
C GLN A 717 0.70 35.23 -12.16
N ASP A 718 -0.59 35.55 -12.35
CA ASP A 718 -1.14 36.89 -12.29
C ASP A 718 -2.06 37.00 -11.06
N GLU A 719 -1.45 37.14 -9.89
CA GLU A 719 -2.16 37.14 -8.59
C GLU A 719 -3.24 38.24 -8.51
N LYS A 720 -3.01 39.39 -9.15
CA LYS A 720 -3.98 40.47 -9.16
C LYS A 720 -5.24 40.10 -9.95
N LEU A 721 -5.05 39.49 -11.10
CA LEU A 721 -6.16 39.03 -11.94
C LEU A 721 -6.89 37.86 -11.29
N GLU A 722 -6.15 36.94 -10.65
CA GLU A 722 -6.74 35.84 -9.86
C GLU A 722 -7.65 36.40 -8.76
N HIS A 723 -7.17 37.35 -7.99
CA HIS A 723 -7.95 38.01 -6.94
C HIS A 723 -9.22 38.69 -7.50
N GLU A 724 -9.09 39.44 -8.62
CA GLU A 724 -10.24 40.06 -9.25
C GLU A 724 -11.33 39.04 -9.62
N PHE A 725 -10.97 37.89 -10.19
CA PHE A 725 -11.93 36.83 -10.52
C PHE A 725 -12.51 36.13 -9.28
N GLU A 726 -11.77 36.04 -8.16
CA GLU A 726 -12.31 35.51 -6.89
C GLU A 726 -13.39 36.47 -6.33
N VAL A 727 -13.16 37.79 -6.40
CA VAL A 727 -14.18 38.79 -6.04
C VAL A 727 -15.42 38.65 -6.95
N ILE A 728 -15.22 38.50 -8.26
CA ILE A 728 -16.34 38.28 -9.21
C ILE A 728 -17.14 37.03 -8.86
N LYS A 729 -16.46 35.91 -8.58
CA LYS A 729 -17.11 34.67 -8.17
C LYS A 729 -17.94 34.83 -6.89
N ASP A 730 -17.37 35.46 -5.89
CA ASP A 730 -18.03 35.70 -4.60
C ASP A 730 -19.27 36.57 -4.80
N CYS A 731 -19.20 37.64 -5.60
CA CYS A 731 -20.35 38.45 -5.95
C CYS A 731 -21.45 37.68 -6.67
N ILE A 732 -21.10 36.81 -7.62
CA ILE A 732 -22.08 35.96 -8.33
C ILE A 732 -22.74 34.98 -7.39
N VAL A 733 -22.00 34.34 -6.50
CA VAL A 733 -22.52 33.41 -5.50
C VAL A 733 -23.47 34.12 -4.54
N SER A 734 -23.06 35.30 -4.04
CA SER A 734 -23.87 36.12 -3.14
C SER A 734 -25.17 36.57 -3.82
N LEU A 735 -25.09 37.05 -5.07
CA LEU A 735 -26.27 37.43 -5.86
C LEU A 735 -27.24 36.26 -6.11
N ARG A 736 -26.70 35.08 -6.39
CA ARG A 736 -27.51 33.88 -6.55
C ARG A 736 -28.22 33.47 -5.23
N ARG A 737 -27.54 33.57 -4.09
CA ARG A 737 -28.14 33.34 -2.77
C ARG A 737 -29.24 34.36 -2.47
N LEU A 738 -28.95 35.65 -2.71
CA LEU A 738 -29.91 36.75 -2.56
C LEU A 738 -31.16 36.50 -3.41
N LYS A 739 -30.97 36.06 -4.68
CA LYS A 739 -32.05 35.71 -5.59
C LYS A 739 -32.89 34.55 -5.09
N ILE A 740 -32.26 33.44 -4.66
CA ILE A 740 -32.98 32.29 -4.09
C ILE A 740 -33.77 32.67 -2.84
N MET A 741 -33.23 33.58 -2.03
CA MET A 741 -33.90 34.07 -0.83
C MET A 741 -35.17 34.85 -1.18
N LEU A 742 -35.15 35.69 -2.20
CA LEU A 742 -36.24 36.61 -2.56
C LEU A 742 -37.22 36.02 -3.57
N GLU A 743 -36.80 35.20 -4.51
CA GLU A 743 -37.69 34.65 -5.56
C GLU A 743 -38.70 33.68 -4.98
N THR A 744 -39.90 34.18 -4.87
CA THR A 744 -41.10 33.39 -4.59
C THR A 744 -42.12 33.81 -5.60
N PRO A 745 -42.68 32.93 -6.45
CA PRO A 745 -43.63 33.34 -7.47
C PRO A 745 -44.78 34.12 -6.85
N PRO A 746 -45.13 35.31 -7.37
CA PRO A 746 -44.68 35.89 -8.65
C PRO A 746 -43.44 36.81 -8.59
N ILE A 747 -42.71 36.87 -7.49
CA ILE A 747 -41.53 37.76 -7.35
C ILE A 747 -40.38 37.27 -8.22
N VAL A 748 -39.86 38.11 -9.12
CA VAL A 748 -38.68 37.91 -9.92
C VAL A 748 -37.70 39.07 -9.69
N LEU A 749 -36.55 38.78 -9.12
CA LEU A 749 -35.51 39.78 -8.92
C LEU A 749 -34.81 40.11 -10.27
N LYS A 750 -35.02 41.34 -10.74
CA LYS A 750 -34.42 41.83 -12.00
C LYS A 750 -33.16 42.65 -11.80
N GLU A 751 -33.06 43.42 -10.73
CA GLU A 751 -31.93 44.32 -10.46
C GLU A 751 -31.38 44.08 -9.08
N ALA A 752 -30.07 44.25 -8.94
CA ALA A 752 -29.36 44.18 -7.65
C ALA A 752 -28.16 45.12 -7.65
N SER A 753 -27.69 45.47 -6.46
CA SER A 753 -26.47 46.25 -6.29
C SER A 753 -25.41 45.49 -5.46
N VAL A 754 -24.16 45.80 -5.68
CA VAL A 754 -23.00 45.16 -5.04
C VAL A 754 -22.13 46.26 -4.40
N GLY A 755 -21.94 46.21 -3.10
CA GLY A 755 -20.94 46.94 -2.38
C GLY A 755 -19.68 46.08 -2.22
N LEU A 756 -18.53 46.56 -2.63
CA LEU A 756 -17.26 45.83 -2.55
C LEU A 756 -16.54 46.20 -1.23
N SER A 757 -15.95 45.20 -0.57
CA SER A 757 -15.11 45.42 0.62
C SER A 757 -13.77 46.05 0.29
N GLU A 758 -13.30 45.83 -0.95
CA GLU A 758 -12.06 46.37 -1.50
C GLU A 758 -12.21 46.72 -2.98
N ALA A 759 -11.39 47.66 -3.46
CA ALA A 759 -11.44 48.13 -4.85
C ALA A 759 -10.84 47.09 -5.81
N ILE A 760 -11.51 46.84 -6.93
CA ILE A 760 -11.00 46.04 -8.03
C ILE A 760 -10.71 46.94 -9.24
N GLU A 761 -9.80 46.52 -10.13
CA GLU A 761 -9.40 47.34 -11.27
C GLU A 761 -10.53 47.50 -12.29
N ASN A 762 -11.38 46.50 -12.48
CA ASN A 762 -12.41 46.52 -13.53
C ASN A 762 -13.81 46.17 -13.02
N THR A 763 -14.51 47.19 -12.50
CA THR A 763 -15.90 47.06 -12.03
C THR A 763 -16.91 46.79 -13.17
N GLU A 764 -16.63 47.21 -14.39
CA GLU A 764 -17.48 46.93 -15.56
C GLU A 764 -17.49 45.43 -15.93
N ARG A 765 -16.32 44.78 -15.82
CA ARG A 765 -16.18 43.32 -15.94
C ARG A 765 -17.03 42.61 -14.91
N LEU A 766 -16.92 42.98 -13.64
CA LEU A 766 -17.74 42.41 -12.55
C LEU A 766 -19.23 42.54 -12.90
N GLN A 767 -19.68 43.74 -13.26
CA GLN A 767 -21.10 43.97 -13.59
C GLN A 767 -21.56 43.05 -14.73
N THR A 768 -20.76 42.93 -15.79
CA THR A 768 -21.09 42.12 -16.98
C THR A 768 -21.22 40.64 -16.64
N TYR A 769 -20.25 40.10 -15.88
CA TYR A 769 -20.28 38.69 -15.46
C TYR A 769 -21.40 38.43 -14.46
N ALA A 770 -21.54 39.28 -13.44
CA ALA A 770 -22.56 39.16 -12.41
C ALA A 770 -23.98 39.23 -12.99
N GLN A 771 -24.22 40.20 -13.91
CA GLN A 771 -25.50 40.36 -14.57
C GLN A 771 -25.90 39.09 -15.36
N LYS A 772 -25.02 38.58 -16.23
CA LYS A 772 -25.33 37.43 -17.04
C LYS A 772 -25.43 36.13 -16.23
N LEU A 773 -24.48 35.88 -15.29
CA LEU A 773 -24.39 34.61 -14.58
C LEU A 773 -25.32 34.53 -13.36
N ALA A 774 -25.73 35.65 -12.77
CA ALA A 774 -26.83 35.65 -11.79
C ALA A 774 -28.22 35.78 -12.47
N ARG A 775 -28.26 35.96 -13.82
CA ARG A 775 -29.46 36.16 -14.61
C ARG A 775 -30.30 37.34 -14.10
N LEU A 776 -29.64 38.49 -14.01
CA LEU A 776 -30.25 39.77 -13.64
C LEU A 776 -30.26 40.70 -14.87
N GLU A 777 -31.23 41.60 -14.93
CA GLU A 777 -31.30 42.61 -16.00
C GLU A 777 -30.27 43.72 -15.77
N LYS A 778 -29.99 44.02 -14.48
CA LYS A 778 -29.02 45.06 -14.11
C LYS A 778 -28.34 44.74 -12.79
N VAL A 779 -27.01 44.92 -12.77
CA VAL A 779 -26.16 44.89 -11.56
C VAL A 779 -25.40 46.20 -11.48
N SER A 780 -25.47 46.88 -10.34
CA SER A 780 -24.78 48.18 -10.12
C SER A 780 -23.79 48.07 -8.97
N VAL A 781 -22.58 48.59 -9.16
CA VAL A 781 -21.59 48.69 -8.05
C VAL A 781 -21.90 49.98 -7.29
N ILE A 782 -22.00 49.89 -5.97
CA ILE A 782 -22.36 51.00 -5.07
C ILE A 782 -21.37 51.16 -3.93
N SER A 783 -21.23 52.38 -3.42
CA SER A 783 -20.38 52.71 -2.27
C SER A 783 -21.11 52.74 -0.93
N SER A 784 -22.45 52.71 -0.93
CA SER A 784 -23.25 52.74 0.29
C SER A 784 -24.48 51.88 0.16
N LYS A 785 -24.91 51.23 1.25
CA LYS A 785 -26.09 50.37 1.33
C LYS A 785 -27.37 51.16 1.01
N PRO A 786 -28.26 50.66 0.14
CA PRO A 786 -29.58 51.24 -0.07
C PRO A 786 -30.47 51.22 1.18
N LEU A 787 -31.28 52.24 1.38
CA LEU A 787 -32.08 52.43 2.64
C LEU A 787 -33.13 51.32 2.87
N LYS A 788 -33.80 50.84 1.83
CA LYS A 788 -34.77 49.74 1.89
C LYS A 788 -34.28 48.55 1.06
N SER A 789 -33.43 47.69 1.64
CA SER A 789 -32.85 46.56 0.90
C SER A 789 -32.64 45.34 1.77
N VAL A 790 -32.85 44.17 1.20
CA VAL A 790 -32.37 42.87 1.73
C VAL A 790 -30.97 42.63 1.19
N SER A 791 -30.13 42.09 2.02
CA SER A 791 -28.69 41.92 1.70
C SER A 791 -28.26 40.48 1.94
N ASP A 792 -27.32 39.99 1.10
CA ASP A 792 -26.49 38.83 1.38
C ASP A 792 -25.02 39.25 1.48
N VAL A 793 -24.25 38.56 2.31
CA VAL A 793 -22.86 38.91 2.60
C VAL A 793 -21.95 37.82 2.05
N GLY A 794 -21.10 38.16 1.12
CA GLY A 794 -20.00 37.37 0.62
C GLY A 794 -18.71 37.60 1.43
N GLU A 795 -17.61 37.04 0.97
CA GLU A 795 -16.28 37.27 1.56
C GLU A 795 -15.74 38.66 1.19
N PHE A 796 -15.87 39.04 -0.08
CA PHE A 796 -15.36 40.29 -0.66
C PHE A 796 -16.44 41.31 -1.00
N CYS A 797 -17.72 40.95 -0.82
CA CYS A 797 -18.82 41.82 -1.21
C CYS A 797 -20.02 41.72 -0.29
N GLN A 798 -20.88 42.78 -0.40
CA GLN A 798 -22.23 42.72 0.11
C GLN A 798 -23.20 43.02 -1.01
N THR A 799 -24.14 42.10 -1.29
CA THR A 799 -25.13 42.26 -2.36
C THR A 799 -26.46 42.74 -1.77
N HIS A 800 -27.18 43.60 -2.51
CA HIS A 800 -28.39 44.22 -2.08
C HIS A 800 -29.48 44.16 -3.16
N ALA A 801 -30.71 43.83 -2.75
CA ALA A 801 -31.89 43.97 -3.54
C ALA A 801 -32.79 45.11 -2.96
N ASN A 802 -33.15 46.08 -3.80
CA ASN A 802 -34.09 47.14 -3.42
C ASN A 802 -35.54 46.55 -3.36
N LEU A 803 -36.22 46.88 -2.28
CA LEU A 803 -37.57 46.34 -2.00
C LEU A 803 -38.71 47.32 -2.37
N GLU A 804 -38.39 48.55 -2.77
CA GLU A 804 -39.36 49.60 -2.96
C GLU A 804 -40.48 49.33 -4.00
N ASN A 805 -40.24 48.42 -4.92
CA ASN A 805 -41.18 48.09 -6.02
C ASN A 805 -41.53 46.59 -6.08
N LEU A 806 -41.37 45.84 -4.99
CA LEU A 806 -41.63 44.40 -4.96
C LEU A 806 -42.85 44.09 -4.08
N ASP A 807 -43.79 43.27 -4.57
CA ASP A 807 -44.82 42.72 -3.70
C ASP A 807 -44.20 41.61 -2.82
N LEU A 808 -43.95 41.94 -1.57
CA LEU A 808 -43.28 41.06 -0.61
C LEU A 808 -44.25 40.10 0.12
N SER A 809 -45.56 40.24 -0.10
CA SER A 809 -46.56 39.41 0.59
C SER A 809 -46.35 37.91 0.43
N PRO A 810 -45.97 37.35 -0.74
CA PRO A 810 -45.68 35.93 -0.89
C PRO A 810 -44.41 35.47 -0.13
N LEU A 811 -43.41 36.32 -0.03
CA LEU A 811 -42.17 36.04 0.70
C LEU A 811 -42.40 36.01 2.20
N VAL A 812 -43.12 37.01 2.73
CA VAL A 812 -43.56 37.08 4.12
C VAL A 812 -44.40 35.86 4.49
N ALA A 813 -45.33 35.45 3.64
CA ALA A 813 -46.16 34.28 3.86
C ALA A 813 -45.28 32.98 3.91
N ARG A 814 -44.28 32.86 3.03
CA ARG A 814 -43.34 31.74 3.03
C ARG A 814 -42.51 31.70 4.31
N LEU A 815 -41.93 32.82 4.72
CA LEU A 815 -41.12 32.92 5.93
C LEU A 815 -41.91 32.59 7.19
N LYS A 816 -43.18 33.08 7.29
CA LYS A 816 -44.10 32.73 8.37
C LYS A 816 -44.40 31.24 8.41
N LYS A 817 -44.61 30.61 7.25
CA LYS A 817 -44.80 29.16 7.15
C LYS A 817 -43.54 28.34 7.50
N GLN A 818 -42.38 28.89 7.22
CA GLN A 818 -41.11 28.29 7.66
C GLN A 818 -40.93 28.37 9.18
N LEU A 819 -41.29 29.51 9.81
CA LEU A 819 -41.30 29.65 11.27
C LEU A 819 -42.22 28.63 11.93
N GLU A 820 -43.46 28.48 11.42
CA GLU A 820 -44.40 27.46 11.92
C GLU A 820 -43.81 26.04 11.79
N LYS A 821 -43.08 25.76 10.72
CA LYS A 821 -42.45 24.45 10.54
C LYS A 821 -41.33 24.24 11.55
N LEU A 822 -40.48 25.25 11.76
CA LEU A 822 -39.39 25.20 12.76
C LEU A 822 -39.95 25.04 14.20
N GLU A 823 -41.03 25.70 14.52
CA GLU A 823 -41.70 25.50 15.80
C GLU A 823 -42.17 24.07 16.00
N LYS A 824 -42.78 23.47 14.97
CA LYS A 824 -43.17 22.04 14.99
C LYS A 824 -41.99 21.12 15.11
N GLU A 825 -40.84 21.44 14.47
CA GLU A 825 -39.60 20.68 14.58
C GLU A 825 -38.98 20.79 15.99
N LYS A 826 -38.98 21.98 16.60
CA LYS A 826 -38.58 22.17 18.01
C LYS A 826 -39.41 21.33 18.98
N LEU A 827 -40.71 21.29 18.79
CA LEU A 827 -41.63 20.50 19.62
C LEU A 827 -41.33 18.98 19.51
N LYS A 828 -40.93 18.49 18.33
CA LYS A 828 -40.52 17.08 18.12
C LYS A 828 -39.23 16.66 18.87
N LEU A 829 -38.41 17.60 19.27
CA LEU A 829 -37.21 17.30 20.07
C LEU A 829 -37.51 16.88 21.49
N ASN A 830 -38.78 17.01 21.93
CA ASN A 830 -39.30 16.60 23.25
C ASN A 830 -38.52 17.17 24.46
N LEU A 831 -37.72 18.19 24.25
CA LEU A 831 -36.91 18.81 25.33
C LEU A 831 -37.75 19.59 26.34
N HIS A 832 -39.04 19.81 26.06
CA HIS A 832 -40.06 20.37 26.96
C HIS A 832 -40.68 19.30 27.88
N ASN A 833 -40.47 18.01 27.61
CA ASN A 833 -41.01 16.92 28.40
C ASN A 833 -39.98 16.51 29.49
N GLU A 834 -40.33 16.83 30.76
CA GLU A 834 -39.46 16.55 31.91
C GLU A 834 -39.09 15.04 32.05
N ASN A 835 -40.02 14.16 31.72
CA ASN A 835 -39.78 12.73 31.76
C ASN A 835 -38.76 12.28 30.67
N PHE A 836 -38.80 12.89 29.50
CA PHE A 836 -37.78 12.63 28.44
C PHE A 836 -36.42 13.15 28.87
N VAL A 837 -36.33 14.36 29.42
CA VAL A 837 -35.08 14.97 29.86
C VAL A 837 -34.44 14.18 31.01
N LYS A 838 -35.25 13.59 31.92
CA LYS A 838 -34.71 12.78 33.03
C LYS A 838 -34.28 11.37 32.64
N ASN A 839 -34.91 10.75 31.64
CA ASN A 839 -34.74 9.32 31.36
C ASN A 839 -34.00 9.02 30.03
N ALA A 840 -33.78 10.00 29.16
CA ALA A 840 -33.09 9.80 27.89
C ALA A 840 -31.57 9.60 28.10
N PRO A 841 -30.92 8.75 27.31
CA PRO A 841 -29.45 8.60 27.31
C PRO A 841 -28.74 9.95 27.05
N LYS A 842 -27.64 10.22 27.77
CA LYS A 842 -26.86 11.49 27.66
C LYS A 842 -26.55 11.87 26.19
N SER A 843 -26.15 10.91 25.38
CA SER A 843 -25.83 11.14 23.97
C SER A 843 -27.03 11.59 23.12
N VAL A 844 -28.24 11.12 23.45
CA VAL A 844 -29.49 11.54 22.78
C VAL A 844 -29.89 12.95 23.21
N LEU A 845 -29.67 13.25 24.49
CA LEU A 845 -29.97 14.57 25.04
C LEU A 845 -29.02 15.65 24.50
N GLU A 846 -27.76 15.34 24.36
CA GLU A 846 -26.75 16.25 23.73
C GLU A 846 -27.07 16.54 22.27
N LYS A 847 -27.37 15.51 21.48
CA LYS A 847 -27.80 15.68 20.08
C LYS A 847 -29.08 16.52 19.96
N ALA A 848 -30.05 16.29 20.83
CA ALA A 848 -31.28 17.07 20.84
C ALA A 848 -31.04 18.54 21.19
N LYS A 849 -30.14 18.83 22.15
CA LYS A 849 -29.72 20.21 22.50
C LYS A 849 -28.97 20.91 21.37
N GLU A 850 -28.06 20.20 20.69
CA GLU A 850 -27.34 20.72 19.54
C GLU A 850 -28.30 21.03 18.38
N SER A 851 -29.24 20.13 18.11
CA SER A 851 -30.32 20.36 17.13
C SER A 851 -31.18 21.54 17.50
N LEU A 852 -31.52 21.70 18.77
CA LEU A 852 -32.31 22.86 19.24
C LEU A 852 -31.55 24.16 19.03
N LYS A 853 -30.23 24.20 19.34
CA LYS A 853 -29.39 25.38 19.10
C LYS A 853 -29.41 25.78 17.62
N THR A 854 -29.20 24.82 16.72
CA THR A 854 -29.28 25.06 15.26
C THR A 854 -30.64 25.57 14.79
N LEU A 855 -31.74 25.04 15.36
CA LEU A 855 -33.08 25.50 15.04
C LEU A 855 -33.38 26.91 15.55
N LEU A 856 -32.86 27.28 16.74
CA LEU A 856 -32.97 28.62 17.31
C LEU A 856 -32.19 29.65 16.51
N GLU A 857 -30.99 29.31 16.01
CA GLU A 857 -30.19 30.17 15.12
C GLU A 857 -30.95 30.43 13.80
N LYS A 858 -31.56 29.39 13.22
CA LYS A 858 -32.39 29.52 12.02
C LYS A 858 -33.64 30.39 12.26
N GLU A 859 -34.30 30.18 13.39
CA GLU A 859 -35.48 30.97 13.78
C GLU A 859 -35.13 32.45 13.95
N SER A 860 -34.03 32.76 14.65
CA SER A 860 -33.57 34.12 14.83
C SER A 860 -33.28 34.84 13.51
N LYS A 861 -32.65 34.13 12.56
CA LYS A 861 -32.41 34.68 11.21
C LYS A 861 -33.71 34.98 10.46
N ILE A 862 -34.68 34.04 10.47
CA ILE A 862 -35.96 34.24 9.79
C ILE A 862 -36.76 35.38 10.45
N LYS A 863 -36.73 35.52 11.77
CA LYS A 863 -37.37 36.64 12.46
C LYS A 863 -36.75 37.97 12.09
N GLN A 864 -35.42 38.04 12.02
CA GLN A 864 -34.70 39.25 11.57
C GLN A 864 -35.08 39.61 10.13
N GLU A 865 -35.17 38.62 9.25
CA GLU A 865 -35.62 38.83 7.85
C GLU A 865 -37.07 39.33 7.79
N LEU A 866 -37.99 38.77 8.59
CA LEU A 866 -39.36 39.23 8.65
C LEU A 866 -39.48 40.66 9.18
N ASP A 867 -38.74 41.00 10.24
CA ASP A 867 -38.71 42.36 10.80
C ASP A 867 -38.23 43.41 9.78
N LEU A 868 -37.24 43.02 8.95
CA LEU A 868 -36.72 43.86 7.86
C LEU A 868 -37.77 44.04 6.73
N LEU A 869 -38.56 43.03 6.44
CA LEU A 869 -39.55 43.02 5.34
C LEU A 869 -40.87 43.68 5.75
N GLU A 870 -41.21 43.72 7.04
CA GLU A 870 -42.46 44.30 7.59
C GLU A 870 -42.28 45.75 8.11
N GLN A 871 -41.04 46.25 8.09
CA GLN A 871 -40.83 47.68 8.44
C GLN A 871 -41.48 48.60 7.38
N PRO A 872 -42.27 49.59 7.76
CA PRO A 872 -43.04 50.44 6.83
C PRO A 872 -42.17 51.31 5.92
#